data_4d32ba2d3b138ea8ec1b813e939c1cfe
#
_entry.id   4d32ba2d3b138ea8ec1b813e939c1cfe
#
_cell.length_a   1.000
_cell.length_b   1.000
_cell.length_c   1.000
_cell.angle_alpha   90.00
_cell.angle_beta   90.00
_cell.angle_gamma   90.00
#
_symmetry.space_group_name_H-M   'P 1'
#
loop_
_entity.id
_entity.type
_entity.pdbx_description
1 polymer ?
#
loop_
_entity_poly.entity_id
_entity_poly.type
_entity_poly.pdbx_seq_one_letter_code
_entity_poly.pdbx_strand_id
1 'polypeptide(L)'
;MEEQQHKAAGYSASNIQVLEGLEAVRKRPAMYIGDIGEKGLHHLVYETVDNSIDEALAGFCTHIDVTICKDNSIVVQDNGRGIPVDMHEKEGVSALQVVMTVLHAGGKFDKGSYKVSGGLHGVGVSCVNALSTHMLSQVFREGKIYQQEYEKGHPLYAVKVVGETDQRGTRQQFWPDPEIFTTTEYKYDILANRLRELAFLNAGLTITLTDEREEDENGNPRREVFYSESGLREFVRYQDAMRNPLIPDVIYINTEKEGIPVEVAIVYNTSYSENLHSYVNNINTIEGGTHLAGFRAAVTRVLKKYAEETAQKQIEKAKIEITGEDFREGLTAVISVKVSEPQFEGQTKTKLGNSEVMGAVNQAVGEALTNYLEEHPKEAKLIVDKVILAATARVAARKARETVQRKNPMAGGGLPGKLADCSSRVPEECELFLVEGDSAGGSAKQGRSRATQAILPLRGKILNVEKAMWHKAFESDEVNNIIQALGIRFGVQKEGESGEVDSKEANIDKLRYHKIVIMADADVDGQHIATLIMTLFYRYFPQVIRENHLYIAMPPLYRCRKGKVEEYCYNDREKDEFIAQYGDPTKGENSITLQRYKGLGEMNPTQLWDTTMNPETRMLKLVTIENAAEADHVFSMLMGDDVEPRRDFIERNAKYATIDA
;
A
#
# COMPACT_ATOMS: atom_id res chain seq x y z
N MET A 1 33.76 39.54 24.36
CA MET A 1 32.80 38.62 24.94
C MET A 1 31.48 39.35 25.02
N GLU A 2 30.68 39.28 23.97
CA GLU A 2 29.32 39.78 23.92
C GLU A 2 28.39 38.58 23.98
N GLU A 3 27.71 38.47 25.13
CA GLU A 3 26.63 37.50 25.31
C GLU A 3 25.45 37.89 24.42
N GLN A 4 25.23 37.11 23.35
CA GLN A 4 23.95 37.14 22.61
C GLN A 4 22.88 36.47 23.47
N GLN A 5 22.15 37.28 24.22
CA GLN A 5 20.89 36.87 24.86
C GLN A 5 19.86 36.51 23.77
N HIS A 6 19.63 35.25 23.54
CA HIS A 6 18.42 34.77 22.89
C HIS A 6 17.21 35.16 23.76
N LYS A 7 16.54 36.26 23.41
CA LYS A 7 15.18 36.53 23.90
C LYS A 7 14.28 35.41 23.42
N ALA A 8 13.89 34.53 24.33
CA ALA A 8 12.77 33.64 24.12
C ALA A 8 11.55 34.50 23.76
N ALA A 9 11.05 34.39 22.53
CA ALA A 9 9.81 35.04 22.13
C ALA A 9 8.70 34.51 23.04
N GLY A 10 8.17 35.39 23.89
CA GLY A 10 7.15 35.01 24.89
C GLY A 10 5.92 34.46 24.17
N TYR A 11 5.51 33.24 24.50
CA TYR A 11 4.25 32.66 24.04
C TYR A 11 3.10 33.45 24.65
N SER A 12 2.33 34.14 23.80
CA SER A 12 1.23 35.01 24.21
C SER A 12 -0.01 34.74 23.36
N ALA A 13 -1.16 35.25 23.74
CA ALA A 13 -2.41 35.11 22.98
C ALA A 13 -2.29 35.58 21.53
N SER A 14 -1.41 36.53 21.23
CA SER A 14 -1.12 37.00 19.86
C SER A 14 -0.39 35.98 18.99
N ASN A 15 0.17 34.93 19.59
CA ASN A 15 0.82 33.83 18.86
C ASN A 15 -0.16 32.72 18.47
N ILE A 16 -1.41 32.79 19.00
CA ILE A 16 -2.47 31.83 18.65
C ILE A 16 -3.15 32.33 17.38
N GLN A 17 -2.92 31.61 16.27
CA GLN A 17 -3.61 31.85 15.00
C GLN A 17 -4.81 30.92 14.89
N VAL A 18 -6.00 31.49 14.68
CA VAL A 18 -7.20 30.73 14.31
C VAL A 18 -7.23 30.67 12.78
N LEU A 19 -7.18 29.46 12.23
CA LEU A 19 -7.32 29.22 10.80
C LEU A 19 -8.76 28.82 10.52
N GLU A 20 -9.42 29.54 9.64
CA GLU A 20 -10.82 29.29 9.28
C GLU A 20 -10.93 28.66 7.89
N GLY A 21 -11.87 27.75 7.71
CA GLY A 21 -12.26 27.19 6.43
C GLY A 21 -11.09 26.52 5.66
N LEU A 22 -11.03 26.77 4.36
CA LEU A 22 -10.08 26.15 3.43
C LEU A 22 -8.64 26.63 3.59
N GLU A 23 -8.39 27.75 4.25
CA GLU A 23 -7.02 28.19 4.57
C GLU A 23 -6.30 27.21 5.50
N ALA A 24 -7.06 26.59 6.42
CA ALA A 24 -6.52 25.55 7.31
C ALA A 24 -6.01 24.34 6.51
N VAL A 25 -6.73 23.95 5.47
CA VAL A 25 -6.35 22.85 4.56
C VAL A 25 -5.05 23.18 3.82
N ARG A 26 -4.96 24.36 3.23
CA ARG A 26 -3.75 24.81 2.50
C ARG A 26 -2.51 24.91 3.40
N LYS A 27 -2.71 25.34 4.66
CA LYS A 27 -1.61 25.51 5.62
C LYS A 27 -1.11 24.19 6.23
N ARG A 28 -1.98 23.18 6.31
CA ARG A 28 -1.70 21.85 6.87
C ARG A 28 -2.29 20.73 6.02
N PRO A 29 -1.91 20.63 4.74
CA PRO A 29 -2.54 19.68 3.80
C PRO A 29 -2.42 18.23 4.26
N ALA A 30 -1.27 17.84 4.84
CA ALA A 30 -1.05 16.49 5.33
C ALA A 30 -2.03 16.03 6.43
N MET A 31 -2.68 16.95 7.15
CA MET A 31 -3.73 16.59 8.12
C MET A 31 -5.01 16.07 7.44
N TYR A 32 -5.26 16.45 6.19
CA TYR A 32 -6.48 16.13 5.44
C TYR A 32 -6.26 15.03 4.41
N ILE A 33 -5.10 15.03 3.73
CA ILE A 33 -4.79 14.08 2.65
C ILE A 33 -3.62 13.14 2.99
N GLY A 34 -3.08 13.21 4.21
CA GLY A 34 -2.04 12.30 4.73
C GLY A 34 -0.62 12.62 4.29
N ASP A 35 -0.41 13.14 3.07
CA ASP A 35 0.90 13.41 2.48
C ASP A 35 0.80 14.54 1.45
N ILE A 36 1.93 15.15 1.08
CA ILE A 36 2.04 16.16 0.00
C ILE A 36 2.87 15.68 -1.19
N GLY A 37 3.32 14.45 -1.15
CA GLY A 37 4.03 13.78 -2.24
C GLY A 37 3.09 13.08 -3.22
N GLU A 38 3.60 12.09 -3.90
CA GLU A 38 2.86 11.28 -4.89
C GLU A 38 1.57 10.69 -4.32
N LYS A 39 1.62 10.15 -3.09
CA LYS A 39 0.45 9.56 -2.43
C LYS A 39 -0.66 10.59 -2.18
N GLY A 40 -0.31 11.75 -1.63
CA GLY A 40 -1.29 12.82 -1.39
C GLY A 40 -1.87 13.39 -2.69
N LEU A 41 -1.05 13.47 -3.75
CA LEU A 41 -1.51 13.89 -5.08
C LEU A 41 -2.61 12.95 -5.62
N HIS A 42 -2.38 11.63 -5.59
CA HIS A 42 -3.37 10.64 -6.06
C HIS A 42 -4.61 10.60 -5.16
N HIS A 43 -4.47 10.94 -3.88
CA HIS A 43 -5.61 11.02 -2.95
C HIS A 43 -6.66 12.05 -3.37
N LEU A 44 -6.28 13.14 -4.04
CA LEU A 44 -7.24 14.10 -4.61
C LEU A 44 -8.20 13.43 -5.61
N VAL A 45 -7.67 12.52 -6.44
CA VAL A 45 -8.48 11.75 -7.38
C VAL A 45 -9.42 10.81 -6.64
N TYR A 46 -8.91 10.11 -5.60
CA TYR A 46 -9.71 9.19 -4.81
C TYR A 46 -10.88 9.89 -4.12
N GLU A 47 -10.67 11.06 -3.50
CA GLU A 47 -11.75 11.83 -2.86
C GLU A 47 -12.81 12.29 -3.87
N THR A 48 -12.41 12.58 -5.09
CA THR A 48 -13.35 12.99 -6.14
C THR A 48 -14.13 11.78 -6.69
N VAL A 49 -13.47 10.66 -6.96
CA VAL A 49 -14.08 9.41 -7.42
C VAL A 49 -15.00 8.81 -6.35
N ASP A 50 -14.62 8.85 -5.08
CA ASP A 50 -15.42 8.32 -3.97
C ASP A 50 -16.80 9.02 -3.86
N ASN A 51 -16.92 10.28 -4.29
CA ASN A 51 -18.23 10.94 -4.38
C ASN A 51 -19.13 10.32 -5.46
N SER A 52 -18.55 9.95 -6.60
CA SER A 52 -19.27 9.25 -7.68
C SER A 52 -19.61 7.81 -7.29
N ILE A 53 -18.73 7.15 -6.53
CA ILE A 53 -18.97 5.82 -5.94
C ILE A 53 -20.13 5.88 -4.92
N ASP A 54 -20.22 6.93 -4.10
CA ASP A 54 -21.34 7.11 -3.17
C ASP A 54 -22.68 7.26 -3.93
N GLU A 55 -22.69 7.90 -5.10
CA GLU A 55 -23.86 7.92 -6.00
C GLU A 55 -24.18 6.52 -6.56
N ALA A 56 -23.15 5.71 -6.85
CA ALA A 56 -23.36 4.33 -7.28
C ALA A 56 -23.91 3.45 -6.15
N LEU A 57 -23.38 3.58 -4.92
CA LEU A 57 -23.90 2.90 -3.72
C LEU A 57 -25.37 3.30 -3.42
N ALA A 58 -25.74 4.53 -3.72
CA ALA A 58 -27.12 5.00 -3.61
C ALA A 58 -28.02 4.53 -4.78
N GLY A 59 -27.45 3.84 -5.78
CA GLY A 59 -28.18 3.28 -6.94
C GLY A 59 -28.44 4.28 -8.08
N PHE A 60 -27.76 5.42 -8.10
CA PHE A 60 -28.03 6.48 -9.09
C PHE A 60 -26.93 6.62 -10.16
N CYS A 61 -25.73 6.09 -9.92
CA CYS A 61 -24.60 6.13 -10.85
C CYS A 61 -24.28 4.74 -11.38
N THR A 62 -24.05 4.63 -12.69
CA THR A 62 -23.67 3.38 -13.38
C THR A 62 -22.39 3.53 -14.20
N HIS A 63 -21.91 4.76 -14.38
CA HIS A 63 -20.74 5.04 -15.19
C HIS A 63 -19.93 6.20 -14.61
N ILE A 64 -18.63 6.01 -14.51
CA ILE A 64 -17.66 7.02 -14.06
C ILE A 64 -16.51 7.07 -15.08
N ASP A 65 -16.22 8.26 -15.59
CA ASP A 65 -15.06 8.51 -16.44
C ASP A 65 -14.01 9.31 -15.66
N VAL A 66 -12.77 8.82 -15.68
CA VAL A 66 -11.60 9.50 -15.11
C VAL A 66 -10.61 9.76 -16.23
N THR A 67 -10.19 11.02 -16.40
CA THR A 67 -9.24 11.40 -17.44
C THR A 67 -8.05 12.15 -16.85
N ILE A 68 -6.86 11.71 -17.18
CA ILE A 68 -5.60 12.45 -16.97
C ILE A 68 -5.39 13.27 -18.24
N CYS A 69 -5.53 14.58 -18.13
CA CYS A 69 -5.41 15.49 -19.27
C CYS A 69 -3.94 15.76 -19.63
N LYS A 70 -3.69 16.26 -20.84
CA LYS A 70 -2.33 16.61 -21.33
C LYS A 70 -1.59 17.62 -20.46
N ASP A 71 -2.32 18.46 -19.73
CA ASP A 71 -1.80 19.47 -18.80
C ASP A 71 -1.66 18.96 -17.35
N ASN A 72 -1.77 17.65 -17.14
CA ASN A 72 -1.80 17.02 -15.82
C ASN A 72 -2.98 17.45 -14.92
N SER A 73 -4.05 18.03 -15.47
CA SER A 73 -5.31 18.13 -14.73
C SER A 73 -6.04 16.78 -14.74
N ILE A 74 -6.91 16.60 -13.77
CA ILE A 74 -7.80 15.42 -13.68
C ILE A 74 -9.24 15.85 -13.95
N VAL A 75 -9.91 15.06 -14.76
CA VAL A 75 -11.37 15.14 -14.93
C VAL A 75 -11.99 13.87 -14.35
N VAL A 76 -13.00 14.05 -13.49
CA VAL A 76 -13.88 12.96 -13.03
C VAL A 76 -15.30 13.33 -13.39
N GLN A 77 -15.97 12.48 -14.14
CA GLN A 77 -17.36 12.67 -14.56
C GLN A 77 -18.17 11.42 -14.23
N ASP A 78 -19.34 11.62 -13.64
CA ASP A 78 -20.31 10.56 -13.35
C ASP A 78 -21.67 10.84 -14.01
N ASN A 79 -22.52 9.81 -14.04
CA ASN A 79 -23.89 9.91 -14.49
C ASN A 79 -24.91 9.82 -13.33
N GLY A 80 -24.52 10.24 -12.13
CA GLY A 80 -25.34 10.27 -10.93
C GLY A 80 -26.44 11.33 -10.95
N ARG A 81 -26.94 11.71 -9.77
CA ARG A 81 -28.01 12.72 -9.64
C ARG A 81 -27.54 14.15 -9.91
N GLY A 82 -26.25 14.41 -9.83
CA GLY A 82 -25.68 15.75 -9.83
C GLY A 82 -25.81 16.44 -8.47
N ILE A 83 -24.79 17.19 -8.07
CA ILE A 83 -24.79 17.98 -6.83
C ILE A 83 -25.95 19.00 -6.89
N PRO A 84 -26.73 19.19 -5.80
CA PRO A 84 -27.77 20.24 -5.78
C PRO A 84 -27.20 21.63 -6.05
N VAL A 85 -27.92 22.45 -6.82
CA VAL A 85 -27.50 23.80 -7.20
C VAL A 85 -28.41 24.90 -6.64
N ASP A 86 -29.48 24.49 -5.93
CA ASP A 86 -30.40 25.39 -5.26
C ASP A 86 -29.70 26.20 -4.17
N MET A 87 -30.30 27.32 -3.80
CA MET A 87 -29.81 28.20 -2.72
C MET A 87 -29.90 27.49 -1.37
N HIS A 88 -28.77 27.40 -0.66
CA HIS A 88 -28.74 26.89 0.69
C HIS A 88 -29.23 27.96 1.68
N GLU A 89 -30.30 27.68 2.42
CA GLU A 89 -31.01 28.68 3.25
C GLU A 89 -30.16 29.38 4.28
N LYS A 90 -29.20 28.63 4.92
CA LYS A 90 -28.36 29.19 5.98
C LYS A 90 -27.15 29.95 5.42
N GLU A 91 -26.55 29.46 4.35
CA GLU A 91 -25.30 30.01 3.81
C GLU A 91 -25.55 31.12 2.78
N GLY A 92 -26.75 31.24 2.23
CA GLY A 92 -27.12 32.27 1.26
C GLY A 92 -26.41 32.14 -0.11
N VAL A 93 -25.79 30.99 -0.37
CA VAL A 93 -25.13 30.63 -1.63
C VAL A 93 -25.67 29.29 -2.15
N SER A 94 -25.33 28.90 -3.37
CA SER A 94 -25.75 27.60 -3.91
C SER A 94 -25.24 26.42 -3.09
N ALA A 95 -25.99 25.31 -3.04
CA ALA A 95 -25.54 24.09 -2.38
C ALA A 95 -24.24 23.56 -3.00
N LEU A 96 -24.05 23.70 -4.32
CA LEU A 96 -22.78 23.40 -4.98
C LEU A 96 -21.62 24.18 -4.35
N GLN A 97 -21.78 25.50 -4.19
CA GLN A 97 -20.74 26.33 -3.57
C GLN A 97 -20.47 25.91 -2.13
N VAL A 98 -21.51 25.60 -1.33
CA VAL A 98 -21.35 25.13 0.04
C VAL A 98 -20.52 23.86 0.08
N VAL A 99 -20.83 22.85 -0.74
CA VAL A 99 -20.09 21.57 -0.81
C VAL A 99 -18.63 21.78 -1.21
N MET A 100 -18.37 22.76 -2.09
CA MET A 100 -17.03 23.01 -2.61
C MET A 100 -16.16 23.88 -1.71
N THR A 101 -16.75 24.70 -0.81
CA THR A 101 -16.02 25.73 -0.06
C THR A 101 -16.13 25.64 1.45
N VAL A 102 -17.09 24.87 1.97
CA VAL A 102 -17.33 24.74 3.41
C VAL A 102 -16.89 23.35 3.88
N LEU A 103 -16.00 23.31 4.88
CA LEU A 103 -15.63 22.05 5.53
C LEU A 103 -16.80 21.51 6.37
N HIS A 104 -16.93 20.20 6.44
CA HIS A 104 -18.01 19.52 7.16
C HIS A 104 -19.40 19.84 6.62
N ALA A 105 -19.52 20.09 5.32
CA ALA A 105 -20.79 20.29 4.63
C ALA A 105 -21.04 19.19 3.60
N GLY A 106 -22.27 18.74 3.47
CA GLY A 106 -22.64 17.75 2.45
C GLY A 106 -23.91 16.97 2.79
N GLY A 107 -24.55 16.41 1.77
CA GLY A 107 -25.79 15.61 1.90
C GLY A 107 -25.60 14.25 2.59
N LYS A 108 -24.36 13.85 2.85
CA LYS A 108 -24.02 12.55 3.49
C LYS A 108 -24.30 12.54 5.01
N PHE A 109 -24.53 13.70 5.62
CA PHE A 109 -25.01 13.80 7.00
C PHE A 109 -26.51 13.51 7.15
N ASP A 110 -27.26 13.49 6.02
CA ASP A 110 -28.67 13.14 6.00
C ASP A 110 -28.87 11.68 5.59
N LYS A 111 -29.33 10.84 6.54
CA LYS A 111 -29.60 9.40 6.31
C LYS A 111 -30.71 9.14 5.28
N GLY A 112 -31.53 10.14 4.96
CA GLY A 112 -32.55 10.06 3.92
C GLY A 112 -31.94 10.07 2.50
N SER A 113 -30.81 10.76 2.33
CA SER A 113 -30.14 10.93 1.05
C SER A 113 -29.13 9.83 0.74
N TYR A 114 -28.38 9.34 1.77
CA TYR A 114 -27.39 8.27 1.66
C TYR A 114 -27.50 7.34 2.87
N LYS A 115 -27.92 6.08 2.65
CA LYS A 115 -27.96 5.06 3.71
C LYS A 115 -26.56 4.57 4.11
N VAL A 116 -25.67 4.53 3.12
CA VAL A 116 -24.28 4.12 3.25
C VAL A 116 -23.43 5.04 2.40
N SER A 117 -22.31 5.51 2.91
CA SER A 117 -21.33 6.30 2.15
C SER A 117 -19.92 6.04 2.64
N GLY A 118 -18.93 6.17 1.76
CA GLY A 118 -17.51 6.17 2.10
C GLY A 118 -17.04 7.52 2.67
N GLY A 119 -17.64 8.62 2.17
CA GLY A 119 -17.36 9.98 2.63
C GLY A 119 -18.11 10.31 3.93
N LEU A 120 -17.39 10.33 5.08
CA LEU A 120 -18.00 10.52 6.40
C LEU A 120 -17.90 11.95 6.93
N HIS A 121 -16.89 12.69 6.53
CA HIS A 121 -16.51 13.95 7.19
C HIS A 121 -16.96 15.20 6.42
N GLY A 122 -17.45 15.06 5.19
CA GLY A 122 -17.88 16.20 4.35
C GLY A 122 -16.75 17.17 4.03
N VAL A 123 -15.52 16.66 3.85
CA VAL A 123 -14.33 17.49 3.60
C VAL A 123 -13.61 17.14 2.29
N GLY A 124 -13.88 16.00 1.66
CA GLY A 124 -13.08 15.48 0.56
C GLY A 124 -12.96 16.45 -0.61
N VAL A 125 -14.06 16.77 -1.29
CA VAL A 125 -14.03 17.63 -2.49
C VAL A 125 -13.65 19.07 -2.16
N SER A 126 -13.98 19.59 -0.98
CA SER A 126 -13.55 20.93 -0.54
C SER A 126 -12.02 20.97 -0.28
N CYS A 127 -11.42 19.86 0.19
CA CYS A 127 -9.97 19.72 0.26
C CYS A 127 -9.34 19.69 -1.15
N VAL A 128 -9.93 18.95 -2.11
CA VAL A 128 -9.44 18.96 -3.51
C VAL A 128 -9.45 20.38 -4.07
N ASN A 129 -10.55 21.12 -3.87
CA ASN A 129 -10.66 22.51 -4.28
C ASN A 129 -9.58 23.41 -3.62
N ALA A 130 -9.40 23.29 -2.32
CA ALA A 130 -8.41 24.08 -1.59
C ALA A 130 -6.97 23.81 -2.04
N LEU A 131 -6.65 22.57 -2.44
CA LEU A 131 -5.31 22.12 -2.80
C LEU A 131 -5.04 22.17 -4.32
N SER A 132 -5.97 22.79 -5.07
CA SER A 132 -5.85 23.01 -6.51
C SER A 132 -5.60 24.49 -6.81
N THR A 133 -4.80 24.79 -7.84
CA THR A 133 -4.66 26.16 -8.36
C THR A 133 -5.96 26.62 -8.97
N HIS A 134 -6.63 25.72 -9.68
CA HIS A 134 -7.91 25.97 -10.35
C HIS A 134 -8.81 24.72 -10.24
N MET A 135 -10.12 24.94 -10.12
CA MET A 135 -11.10 23.86 -10.17
C MET A 135 -12.34 24.31 -10.93
N LEU A 136 -12.84 23.45 -11.83
CA LEU A 136 -14.06 23.62 -12.60
C LEU A 136 -15.07 22.56 -12.18
N SER A 137 -16.22 22.99 -11.68
CA SER A 137 -17.35 22.13 -11.36
C SER A 137 -18.49 22.36 -12.33
N GLN A 138 -18.92 21.29 -12.99
CA GLN A 138 -20.11 21.29 -13.85
C GLN A 138 -21.11 20.26 -13.31
N VAL A 139 -22.37 20.66 -13.24
CA VAL A 139 -23.47 19.81 -12.78
C VAL A 139 -24.52 19.75 -13.90
N PHE A 140 -24.86 18.52 -14.30
CA PHE A 140 -25.86 18.21 -15.31
C PHE A 140 -27.16 17.81 -14.60
N ARG A 141 -28.09 18.72 -14.51
CA ARG A 141 -29.32 18.52 -13.75
C ARG A 141 -30.50 19.34 -14.35
N GLU A 142 -31.69 18.75 -14.36
CA GLU A 142 -32.92 19.41 -14.76
C GLU A 142 -32.87 20.04 -16.18
N GLY A 143 -32.19 19.33 -17.11
CA GLY A 143 -32.05 19.77 -18.50
C GLY A 143 -30.99 20.88 -18.68
N LYS A 144 -30.25 21.25 -17.67
CA LYS A 144 -29.29 22.36 -17.71
C LYS A 144 -27.90 21.95 -17.27
N ILE A 145 -26.92 22.68 -17.80
CA ILE A 145 -25.51 22.61 -17.36
C ILE A 145 -25.25 23.79 -16.45
N TYR A 146 -25.04 23.52 -15.17
CA TYR A 146 -24.62 24.50 -14.19
C TYR A 146 -23.11 24.46 -14.05
N GLN A 147 -22.45 25.61 -13.91
CA GLN A 147 -21.01 25.74 -13.81
C GLN A 147 -20.60 26.74 -12.74
N GLN A 148 -19.54 26.39 -12.01
CA GLN A 148 -18.84 27.28 -11.12
C GLN A 148 -17.34 26.96 -11.14
N GLU A 149 -16.51 27.98 -11.09
CA GLU A 149 -15.06 27.85 -11.07
C GLU A 149 -14.48 28.43 -9.78
N TYR A 150 -13.34 27.87 -9.39
CA TYR A 150 -12.66 28.21 -8.14
C TYR A 150 -11.16 28.37 -8.38
N GLU A 151 -10.53 29.26 -7.63
CA GLU A 151 -9.10 29.44 -7.57
C GLU A 151 -8.64 29.27 -6.13
N LYS A 152 -7.77 28.26 -5.87
CA LYS A 152 -7.24 27.96 -4.53
C LYS A 152 -8.35 27.86 -3.45
N GLY A 153 -9.49 27.27 -3.80
CA GLY A 153 -10.64 27.11 -2.92
C GLY A 153 -11.65 28.26 -2.93
N HIS A 154 -11.34 29.39 -3.55
CA HIS A 154 -12.24 30.57 -3.60
C HIS A 154 -13.07 30.59 -4.88
N PRO A 155 -14.41 30.78 -4.80
CA PRO A 155 -15.27 30.86 -5.98
C PRO A 155 -14.96 32.12 -6.79
N LEU A 156 -14.80 31.99 -8.10
CA LEU A 156 -14.55 33.10 -9.01
C LEU A 156 -15.85 33.86 -9.35
N TYR A 157 -16.98 33.15 -9.31
CA TYR A 157 -18.32 33.69 -9.58
C TYR A 157 -19.37 32.78 -8.97
N ALA A 158 -20.60 33.26 -8.79
CA ALA A 158 -21.72 32.45 -8.37
C ALA A 158 -22.11 31.43 -9.46
N VAL A 159 -22.68 30.28 -9.06
CA VAL A 159 -23.12 29.25 -10.01
C VAL A 159 -23.99 29.86 -11.12
N LYS A 160 -23.72 29.48 -12.36
CA LYS A 160 -24.43 29.98 -13.56
C LYS A 160 -24.80 28.82 -14.49
N VAL A 161 -25.89 29.00 -15.23
CA VAL A 161 -26.26 28.11 -16.33
C VAL A 161 -25.43 28.47 -17.55
N VAL A 162 -24.76 27.49 -18.14
CA VAL A 162 -23.89 27.67 -19.33
C VAL A 162 -24.41 26.94 -20.56
N GLY A 163 -25.40 26.07 -20.41
CA GLY A 163 -25.99 25.33 -21.54
C GLY A 163 -27.17 24.46 -21.11
N GLU A 164 -27.72 23.75 -22.10
CA GLU A 164 -28.75 22.72 -21.93
C GLU A 164 -28.15 21.34 -22.19
N THR A 165 -28.71 20.29 -21.58
CA THR A 165 -28.23 18.92 -21.71
C THR A 165 -29.33 17.91 -21.39
N ASP A 166 -29.26 16.75 -22.05
CA ASP A 166 -30.05 15.57 -21.69
C ASP A 166 -29.34 14.67 -20.71
N GLN A 167 -28.08 14.96 -20.41
CA GLN A 167 -27.26 14.21 -19.45
C GLN A 167 -27.61 14.60 -18.01
N ARG A 168 -27.24 13.73 -17.07
CA ARG A 168 -27.26 13.99 -15.63
C ARG A 168 -25.93 13.59 -15.03
N GLY A 169 -25.59 14.17 -13.87
CA GLY A 169 -24.38 13.81 -13.14
C GLY A 169 -23.54 15.02 -12.75
N THR A 170 -22.31 14.76 -12.37
CA THR A 170 -21.33 15.78 -11.99
C THR A 170 -20.03 15.59 -12.76
N ARG A 171 -19.44 16.68 -13.20
CA ARG A 171 -18.09 16.71 -13.79
C ARG A 171 -17.23 17.67 -12.99
N GLN A 172 -16.13 17.15 -12.47
CA GLN A 172 -15.12 17.91 -11.72
C GLN A 172 -13.82 17.88 -12.50
N GLN A 173 -13.21 19.04 -12.72
CA GLN A 173 -11.86 19.14 -13.26
C GLN A 173 -11.02 19.99 -12.34
N PHE A 174 -9.81 19.51 -11.99
CA PHE A 174 -8.95 20.21 -11.05
C PHE A 174 -7.48 20.10 -11.45
N TRP A 175 -6.74 21.16 -11.11
CA TRP A 175 -5.31 21.31 -11.35
C TRP A 175 -4.58 21.36 -10.00
N PRO A 176 -3.77 20.36 -9.65
CA PRO A 176 -3.08 20.33 -8.36
C PRO A 176 -2.11 21.52 -8.23
N ASP A 177 -2.00 22.06 -7.02
CA ASP A 177 -1.19 23.25 -6.76
C ASP A 177 0.29 22.87 -6.56
N PRO A 178 1.21 23.27 -7.48
CA PRO A 178 2.65 22.98 -7.37
C PRO A 178 3.33 23.71 -6.18
N GLU A 179 2.67 24.70 -5.56
CA GLU A 179 3.18 25.33 -4.33
C GLU A 179 2.98 24.42 -3.10
N ILE A 180 2.09 23.40 -3.20
CA ILE A 180 1.76 22.49 -2.10
C ILE A 180 2.38 21.11 -2.33
N PHE A 181 2.22 20.56 -3.54
CA PHE A 181 2.67 19.21 -3.86
C PHE A 181 4.13 19.21 -4.34
N THR A 182 4.90 18.21 -3.88
CA THR A 182 6.27 17.98 -4.32
C THR A 182 6.36 17.49 -5.77
N THR A 183 5.27 16.93 -6.28
CA THR A 183 5.06 16.52 -7.67
C THR A 183 3.61 16.77 -8.05
N THR A 184 3.35 17.11 -9.31
CA THR A 184 1.99 17.23 -9.88
C THR A 184 1.75 16.22 -11.01
N GLU A 185 2.65 15.25 -11.17
CA GLU A 185 2.55 14.24 -12.20
C GLU A 185 1.80 13.00 -11.69
N TYR A 186 0.63 12.74 -12.27
CA TYR A 186 -0.18 11.56 -11.97
C TYR A 186 0.38 10.32 -12.66
N LYS A 187 0.37 9.18 -11.95
CA LYS A 187 0.76 7.88 -12.50
C LYS A 187 -0.47 7.07 -12.86
N TYR A 188 -0.53 6.68 -14.13
CA TYR A 188 -1.65 5.89 -14.67
C TYR A 188 -1.89 4.60 -13.87
N ASP A 189 -0.84 3.83 -13.62
CA ASP A 189 -0.97 2.51 -13.01
C ASP A 189 -1.48 2.58 -11.55
N ILE A 190 -1.15 3.63 -10.81
CA ILE A 190 -1.66 3.86 -9.45
C ILE A 190 -3.20 4.07 -9.50
N LEU A 191 -3.65 4.91 -10.41
CA LEU A 191 -5.09 5.15 -10.60
C LEU A 191 -5.81 3.92 -11.14
N ALA A 192 -5.24 3.24 -12.14
CA ALA A 192 -5.81 2.04 -12.75
C ALA A 192 -6.07 0.95 -11.71
N ASN A 193 -5.12 0.71 -10.81
CA ASN A 193 -5.24 -0.30 -9.75
C ASN A 193 -6.39 0.02 -8.79
N ARG A 194 -6.50 1.27 -8.35
CA ARG A 194 -7.59 1.70 -7.45
C ARG A 194 -8.95 1.64 -8.14
N LEU A 195 -9.05 2.07 -9.39
CA LEU A 195 -10.31 2.05 -10.14
C LEU A 195 -10.77 0.62 -10.45
N ARG A 196 -9.85 -0.30 -10.75
CA ARG A 196 -10.13 -1.73 -10.90
C ARG A 196 -10.70 -2.34 -9.62
N GLU A 197 -10.10 -2.03 -8.47
CA GLU A 197 -10.58 -2.46 -7.15
C GLU A 197 -12.01 -1.95 -6.90
N LEU A 198 -12.28 -0.67 -7.18
CA LEU A 198 -13.62 -0.09 -7.02
C LEU A 198 -14.66 -0.72 -7.95
N ALA A 199 -14.29 -1.12 -9.17
CA ALA A 199 -15.18 -1.83 -10.08
C ALA A 199 -15.55 -3.22 -9.55
N PHE A 200 -14.61 -3.95 -8.94
CA PHE A 200 -14.90 -5.22 -8.27
C PHE A 200 -15.79 -5.06 -7.04
N LEU A 201 -15.60 -4.01 -6.26
CA LEU A 201 -16.39 -3.73 -5.05
C LEU A 201 -17.82 -3.27 -5.35
N ASN A 202 -18.08 -2.83 -6.59
CA ASN A 202 -19.36 -2.31 -7.05
C ASN A 202 -19.81 -3.01 -8.34
N ALA A 203 -20.31 -4.24 -8.22
CA ALA A 203 -20.76 -5.04 -9.36
C ALA A 203 -21.75 -4.26 -10.25
N GLY A 204 -21.52 -4.29 -11.57
CA GLY A 204 -22.35 -3.60 -12.55
C GLY A 204 -21.98 -2.12 -12.78
N LEU A 205 -21.04 -1.55 -12.02
CA LEU A 205 -20.51 -0.21 -12.26
C LEU A 205 -19.40 -0.26 -13.30
N THR A 206 -19.49 0.61 -14.32
CA THR A 206 -18.43 0.80 -15.31
C THR A 206 -17.57 2.00 -14.91
N ILE A 207 -16.25 1.82 -14.83
CA ILE A 207 -15.29 2.91 -14.59
C ILE A 207 -14.31 2.93 -15.75
N THR A 208 -14.10 4.10 -16.36
CA THR A 208 -13.13 4.27 -17.46
C THR A 208 -11.99 5.15 -16.99
N LEU A 209 -10.75 4.75 -17.28
CA LEU A 209 -9.56 5.59 -17.12
C LEU A 209 -8.97 5.90 -18.48
N THR A 210 -8.78 7.18 -18.77
CA THR A 210 -8.13 7.66 -19.99
C THR A 210 -6.92 8.51 -19.64
N ASP A 211 -5.79 8.29 -20.31
CA ASP A 211 -4.59 9.13 -20.23
C ASP A 211 -4.34 9.79 -21.58
N GLU A 212 -4.59 11.09 -21.66
CA GLU A 212 -4.39 11.87 -22.89
C GLU A 212 -2.91 12.23 -23.15
N ARG A 213 -2.03 11.94 -22.21
CA ARG A 213 -0.58 12.21 -22.34
C ARG A 213 0.12 11.12 -23.16
N GLU A 214 -0.42 9.88 -23.13
CA GLU A 214 0.09 8.73 -23.86
C GLU A 214 -0.85 8.39 -25.02
N GLU A 215 -0.31 8.29 -26.22
CA GLU A 215 -1.04 7.89 -27.43
C GLU A 215 -0.53 6.55 -27.92
N ASP A 216 -1.43 5.70 -28.42
CA ASP A 216 -1.08 4.44 -29.11
C ASP A 216 -0.52 4.72 -30.52
N GLU A 217 -0.13 3.67 -31.25
CA GLU A 217 0.39 3.77 -32.63
C GLU A 217 -0.63 4.40 -33.62
N ASN A 218 -1.90 4.46 -33.26
CA ASN A 218 -2.98 5.02 -34.07
C ASN A 218 -3.35 6.45 -33.64
N GLY A 219 -2.66 7.01 -32.63
CA GLY A 219 -2.94 8.34 -32.08
C GLY A 219 -4.12 8.40 -31.11
N ASN A 220 -4.58 7.25 -30.58
CA ASN A 220 -5.62 7.22 -29.56
C ASN A 220 -4.99 7.29 -28.16
N PRO A 221 -5.63 7.99 -27.21
CA PRO A 221 -5.15 8.02 -25.83
C PRO A 221 -5.21 6.63 -25.19
N ARG A 222 -4.30 6.37 -24.26
CA ARG A 222 -4.32 5.14 -23.45
C ARG A 222 -5.63 5.08 -22.67
N ARG A 223 -6.41 4.03 -22.86
CA ARG A 223 -7.73 3.87 -22.25
C ARG A 223 -7.94 2.45 -21.75
N GLU A 224 -8.47 2.33 -20.53
CA GLU A 224 -8.89 1.07 -19.94
C GLU A 224 -10.29 1.20 -19.32
N VAL A 225 -11.09 0.15 -19.47
CA VAL A 225 -12.45 0.07 -18.92
C VAL A 225 -12.47 -1.01 -17.85
N PHE A 226 -12.83 -0.64 -16.65
CA PHE A 226 -12.98 -1.53 -15.50
C PHE A 226 -14.46 -1.82 -15.30
N TYR A 227 -14.82 -3.08 -15.33
CA TYR A 227 -16.18 -3.56 -15.13
C TYR A 227 -16.14 -4.98 -14.55
N SER A 228 -16.99 -5.26 -13.60
CA SER A 228 -17.18 -6.60 -13.04
C SER A 228 -18.68 -6.89 -12.94
N GLU A 229 -19.10 -8.01 -13.51
CA GLU A 229 -20.48 -8.50 -13.40
C GLU A 229 -20.71 -9.22 -12.06
N SER A 230 -19.73 -10.00 -11.62
CA SER A 230 -19.85 -10.86 -10.43
C SER A 230 -19.17 -10.29 -9.17
N GLY A 231 -18.63 -9.07 -9.25
CA GLY A 231 -18.11 -8.33 -8.09
C GLY A 231 -17.01 -9.07 -7.33
N LEU A 232 -17.24 -9.34 -6.04
CA LEU A 232 -16.26 -9.98 -5.16
C LEU A 232 -15.84 -11.38 -5.61
N ARG A 233 -16.67 -12.10 -6.37
CA ARG A 233 -16.29 -13.40 -6.93
C ARG A 233 -15.16 -13.27 -7.96
N GLU A 234 -15.23 -12.25 -8.80
CA GLU A 234 -14.16 -11.95 -9.76
C GLU A 234 -12.94 -11.37 -9.05
N PHE A 235 -13.18 -10.55 -8.03
CA PHE A 235 -12.10 -9.94 -7.26
C PHE A 235 -11.25 -10.99 -6.55
N VAL A 236 -11.85 -11.96 -5.84
CA VAL A 236 -11.08 -13.01 -5.17
C VAL A 236 -10.32 -13.90 -6.16
N ARG A 237 -10.90 -14.17 -7.35
CA ARG A 237 -10.22 -14.89 -8.42
C ARG A 237 -9.06 -14.09 -9.00
N TYR A 238 -9.23 -12.78 -9.19
CA TYR A 238 -8.14 -11.89 -9.62
C TYR A 238 -6.98 -11.91 -8.62
N GLN A 239 -7.29 -11.86 -7.32
CA GLN A 239 -6.28 -11.94 -6.25
C GLN A 239 -5.59 -13.32 -6.20
N ASP A 240 -6.30 -14.37 -6.58
CA ASP A 240 -5.82 -15.76 -6.53
C ASP A 240 -5.25 -16.26 -7.87
N ALA A 241 -5.28 -15.43 -8.92
CA ALA A 241 -4.94 -15.81 -10.30
C ALA A 241 -3.53 -16.41 -10.46
N MET A 242 -2.58 -16.02 -9.59
CA MET A 242 -1.21 -16.52 -9.60
C MET A 242 -0.98 -17.72 -8.66
N ARG A 243 -2.05 -18.33 -8.15
CA ARG A 243 -2.00 -19.46 -7.22
C ARG A 243 -2.79 -20.64 -7.77
N ASN A 244 -2.34 -21.84 -7.43
CA ASN A 244 -3.06 -23.05 -7.83
C ASN A 244 -4.27 -23.26 -6.93
N PRO A 245 -5.51 -23.20 -7.45
CA PRO A 245 -6.71 -23.36 -6.65
C PRO A 245 -6.80 -24.78 -6.06
N LEU A 246 -7.20 -24.88 -4.81
CA LEU A 246 -7.47 -26.16 -4.14
C LEU A 246 -8.91 -26.62 -4.36
N ILE A 247 -9.83 -25.66 -4.47
CA ILE A 247 -11.25 -25.86 -4.74
C ILE A 247 -11.65 -25.14 -6.03
N PRO A 248 -12.53 -25.71 -6.87
CA PRO A 248 -12.86 -25.14 -8.18
C PRO A 248 -13.72 -23.87 -8.08
N ASP A 249 -14.61 -23.80 -7.10
CA ASP A 249 -15.60 -22.75 -6.97
C ASP A 249 -15.28 -21.79 -5.84
N VAL A 250 -15.72 -20.53 -6.02
CA VAL A 250 -15.65 -19.50 -4.97
C VAL A 250 -16.76 -19.74 -3.95
N ILE A 251 -16.41 -19.84 -2.69
CA ILE A 251 -17.37 -19.79 -1.60
C ILE A 251 -17.83 -18.34 -1.47
N TYR A 252 -19.07 -18.07 -1.84
CA TYR A 252 -19.60 -16.72 -1.89
C TYR A 252 -20.76 -16.54 -0.91
N ILE A 253 -20.69 -15.48 -0.15
CA ILE A 253 -21.64 -15.09 0.88
C ILE A 253 -22.13 -13.68 0.56
N ASN A 254 -23.43 -13.51 0.43
CA ASN A 254 -24.08 -12.21 0.31
C ASN A 254 -25.35 -12.25 1.13
N THR A 255 -25.34 -11.62 2.30
CA THR A 255 -26.43 -11.65 3.26
C THR A 255 -26.44 -10.41 4.13
N GLU A 256 -27.55 -10.19 4.81
CA GLU A 256 -27.67 -9.12 5.80
C GLU A 256 -27.86 -9.73 7.19
N LYS A 257 -27.10 -9.26 8.15
CA LYS A 257 -27.21 -9.67 9.57
C LYS A 257 -27.24 -8.42 10.43
N GLU A 258 -28.21 -8.35 11.33
CA GLU A 258 -28.39 -7.21 12.25
C GLU A 258 -28.46 -5.84 11.54
N GLY A 259 -29.02 -5.83 10.31
CA GLY A 259 -29.10 -4.63 9.48
C GLY A 259 -27.78 -4.24 8.79
N ILE A 260 -26.76 -5.11 8.85
CA ILE A 260 -25.46 -4.90 8.21
C ILE A 260 -25.35 -5.84 7.00
N PRO A 261 -25.28 -5.31 5.77
CA PRO A 261 -24.94 -6.09 4.59
C PRO A 261 -23.50 -6.62 4.68
N VAL A 262 -23.36 -7.94 4.53
CA VAL A 262 -22.10 -8.66 4.58
C VAL A 262 -21.91 -9.41 3.28
N GLU A 263 -20.88 -9.08 2.54
CA GLU A 263 -20.48 -9.75 1.31
C GLU A 263 -19.07 -10.30 1.46
N VAL A 264 -18.88 -11.61 1.21
CA VAL A 264 -17.60 -12.27 1.35
C VAL A 264 -17.39 -13.26 0.20
N ALA A 265 -16.20 -13.25 -0.39
CA ALA A 265 -15.77 -14.25 -1.34
C ALA A 265 -14.50 -14.94 -0.83
N ILE A 266 -14.48 -16.27 -0.86
CA ILE A 266 -13.41 -17.10 -0.30
C ILE A 266 -12.98 -18.13 -1.33
N VAL A 267 -11.66 -18.31 -1.49
CA VAL A 267 -11.05 -19.44 -2.19
C VAL A 267 -9.94 -20.05 -1.34
N TYR A 268 -9.67 -21.33 -1.54
CA TYR A 268 -8.51 -22.02 -0.99
C TYR A 268 -7.57 -22.43 -2.09
N ASN A 269 -6.28 -22.26 -1.87
CA ASN A 269 -5.21 -22.56 -2.82
C ASN A 269 -4.06 -23.35 -2.15
N THR A 270 -3.06 -23.72 -2.93
CA THR A 270 -1.93 -24.53 -2.44
C THR A 270 -0.81 -23.72 -1.80
N SER A 271 -0.92 -22.37 -1.75
CA SER A 271 0.11 -21.50 -1.17
C SER A 271 0.21 -21.64 0.37
N TYR A 272 1.23 -21.02 0.93
CA TYR A 272 1.52 -21.10 2.38
C TYR A 272 1.19 -19.79 3.12
N SER A 273 0.61 -18.82 2.43
CA SER A 273 0.26 -17.51 2.97
C SER A 273 -1.26 -17.35 3.11
N GLU A 274 -1.67 -16.49 4.04
CA GLU A 274 -3.00 -15.92 4.14
C GLU A 274 -3.05 -14.66 3.26
N ASN A 275 -4.10 -14.48 2.48
CA ASN A 275 -4.33 -13.29 1.65
C ASN A 275 -5.74 -12.75 1.91
N LEU A 276 -5.86 -11.80 2.84
CA LEU A 276 -7.14 -11.23 3.25
C LEU A 276 -7.22 -9.74 2.93
N HIS A 277 -8.27 -9.38 2.22
CA HIS A 277 -8.61 -7.99 1.90
C HIS A 277 -9.94 -7.62 2.53
N SER A 278 -9.98 -6.54 3.28
CA SER A 278 -11.19 -6.15 3.99
C SER A 278 -11.58 -4.70 3.71
N TYR A 279 -12.88 -4.50 3.50
CA TYR A 279 -13.45 -3.24 3.05
C TYR A 279 -14.68 -2.87 3.88
N VAL A 280 -14.80 -1.57 4.16
CA VAL A 280 -15.98 -0.97 4.80
C VAL A 280 -16.42 0.19 3.92
N ASN A 281 -17.65 0.14 3.37
CA ASN A 281 -18.16 1.15 2.44
C ASN A 281 -17.17 1.46 1.30
N ASN A 282 -16.56 0.43 0.71
CA ASN A 282 -15.53 0.49 -0.33
C ASN A 282 -14.16 1.08 0.11
N ILE A 283 -13.99 1.42 1.40
CA ILE A 283 -12.71 1.86 1.96
C ILE A 283 -11.90 0.63 2.33
N ASN A 284 -10.65 0.56 1.87
CA ASN A 284 -9.73 -0.51 2.24
C ASN A 284 -9.24 -0.33 3.68
N THR A 285 -9.59 -1.28 4.54
CA THR A 285 -9.15 -1.29 5.94
C THR A 285 -7.87 -2.13 6.09
N ILE A 286 -6.74 -1.54 5.75
CA ILE A 286 -5.44 -2.24 5.68
C ILE A 286 -5.05 -2.88 7.02
N GLU A 287 -5.43 -2.26 8.15
CA GLU A 287 -5.21 -2.78 9.50
C GLU A 287 -6.37 -3.68 9.98
N GLY A 288 -7.36 -3.93 9.11
CA GLY A 288 -8.52 -4.76 9.41
C GLY A 288 -9.52 -4.07 10.36
N GLY A 289 -9.85 -4.73 11.45
CA GLY A 289 -10.84 -4.28 12.44
C GLY A 289 -11.84 -5.36 12.79
N THR A 290 -12.97 -4.96 13.36
CA THR A 290 -14.00 -5.86 13.91
C THR A 290 -14.60 -6.82 12.87
N HIS A 291 -14.80 -6.38 11.63
CA HIS A 291 -15.30 -7.23 10.54
C HIS A 291 -14.32 -8.36 10.17
N LEU A 292 -13.01 -8.04 10.09
CA LEU A 292 -11.97 -9.04 9.84
C LEU A 292 -11.83 -10.01 11.03
N ALA A 293 -11.90 -9.49 12.27
CA ALA A 293 -11.89 -10.32 13.47
C ALA A 293 -13.08 -11.28 13.50
N GLY A 294 -14.28 -10.82 13.15
CA GLY A 294 -15.49 -11.64 13.01
C GLY A 294 -15.34 -12.74 11.97
N PHE A 295 -14.77 -12.42 10.81
CA PHE A 295 -14.47 -13.39 9.75
C PHE A 295 -13.48 -14.48 10.22
N ARG A 296 -12.35 -14.11 10.78
CA ARG A 296 -11.33 -15.04 11.30
C ARG A 296 -11.88 -15.95 12.38
N ALA A 297 -12.68 -15.41 13.30
CA ALA A 297 -13.34 -16.19 14.35
C ALA A 297 -14.33 -17.21 13.78
N ALA A 298 -15.13 -16.83 12.77
CA ALA A 298 -16.08 -17.73 12.12
C ALA A 298 -15.37 -18.87 11.38
N VAL A 299 -14.39 -18.55 10.54
CA VAL A 299 -13.62 -19.55 9.77
C VAL A 299 -12.95 -20.56 10.72
N THR A 300 -12.28 -20.07 11.76
CA THR A 300 -11.63 -20.92 12.76
C THR A 300 -12.62 -21.83 13.45
N ARG A 301 -13.73 -21.31 13.95
CA ARG A 301 -14.75 -22.07 14.68
C ARG A 301 -15.39 -23.15 13.82
N VAL A 302 -15.80 -22.80 12.59
CA VAL A 302 -16.53 -23.73 11.71
C VAL A 302 -15.60 -24.83 11.21
N LEU A 303 -14.42 -24.49 10.70
CA LEU A 303 -13.48 -25.47 10.18
C LEU A 303 -12.90 -26.35 11.28
N LYS A 304 -12.67 -25.84 12.49
CA LYS A 304 -12.23 -26.62 13.63
C LYS A 304 -13.26 -27.68 13.97
N LYS A 305 -14.54 -27.30 14.12
CA LYS A 305 -15.63 -28.24 14.39
C LYS A 305 -15.70 -29.31 13.30
N TYR A 306 -15.69 -28.93 12.03
CA TYR A 306 -15.76 -29.85 10.91
C TYR A 306 -14.58 -30.83 10.87
N ALA A 307 -13.36 -30.33 11.11
CA ALA A 307 -12.15 -31.15 11.15
C ALA A 307 -12.16 -32.15 12.33
N GLU A 308 -12.66 -31.76 13.51
CA GLU A 308 -12.82 -32.64 14.67
C GLU A 308 -13.84 -33.76 14.39
N GLU A 309 -14.94 -33.45 13.69
CA GLU A 309 -15.96 -34.43 13.35
C GLU A 309 -15.52 -35.41 12.24
N THR A 310 -14.75 -34.94 11.25
CA THR A 310 -14.48 -35.74 10.04
C THR A 310 -13.05 -36.30 9.97
N ALA A 311 -12.06 -35.68 10.62
CA ALA A 311 -10.65 -36.03 10.51
C ALA A 311 -9.94 -36.31 11.85
N GLN A 312 -10.66 -36.51 12.95
CA GLN A 312 -10.10 -36.72 14.28
C GLN A 312 -8.99 -37.78 14.31
N LYS A 313 -9.21 -38.92 13.66
CA LYS A 313 -8.20 -40.01 13.61
C LYS A 313 -6.90 -39.60 12.92
N GLN A 314 -6.97 -38.72 11.91
CA GLN A 314 -5.79 -38.24 11.23
C GLN A 314 -5.00 -37.24 12.12
N ILE A 315 -5.73 -36.38 12.83
CA ILE A 315 -5.17 -35.38 13.76
C ILE A 315 -4.47 -36.09 14.93
N GLU A 316 -5.13 -37.08 15.54
CA GLU A 316 -4.54 -37.87 16.62
C GLU A 316 -3.30 -38.68 16.16
N LYS A 317 -3.35 -39.29 14.97
CA LYS A 317 -2.21 -40.03 14.40
C LYS A 317 -1.02 -39.10 14.12
N ALA A 318 -1.27 -37.89 13.65
CA ALA A 318 -0.23 -36.87 13.38
C ALA A 318 0.31 -36.24 14.68
N LYS A 319 -0.37 -36.42 15.82
CA LYS A 319 -0.04 -35.81 17.12
C LYS A 319 0.13 -34.30 17.03
N ILE A 320 -0.78 -33.65 16.32
CA ILE A 320 -0.80 -32.20 16.11
C ILE A 320 -2.00 -31.60 16.84
N GLU A 321 -1.86 -30.34 17.23
CA GLU A 321 -2.93 -29.48 17.66
C GLU A 321 -3.17 -28.44 16.54
N ILE A 322 -4.39 -28.31 16.06
CA ILE A 322 -4.75 -27.35 15.02
C ILE A 322 -5.12 -26.02 15.68
N THR A 323 -4.49 -24.96 15.25
CA THR A 323 -4.72 -23.58 15.71
C THR A 323 -5.41 -22.73 14.65
N GLY A 324 -5.89 -21.54 15.04
CA GLY A 324 -6.59 -20.63 14.13
C GLY A 324 -5.81 -20.27 12.87
N GLU A 325 -4.49 -20.17 12.98
CA GLU A 325 -3.59 -19.83 11.86
C GLU A 325 -3.53 -20.94 10.78
N ASP A 326 -3.65 -22.22 11.19
CA ASP A 326 -3.59 -23.35 10.27
C ASP A 326 -4.81 -23.37 9.32
N PHE A 327 -5.96 -22.86 9.76
CA PHE A 327 -7.16 -22.73 8.93
C PHE A 327 -7.08 -21.63 7.89
N ARG A 328 -6.13 -20.71 8.04
CA ARG A 328 -5.96 -19.55 7.15
C ARG A 328 -4.81 -19.71 6.15
N GLU A 329 -4.00 -20.76 6.30
CA GLU A 329 -2.94 -21.04 5.33
C GLU A 329 -3.53 -21.48 3.98
N GLY A 330 -3.16 -20.79 2.90
CA GLY A 330 -3.73 -21.00 1.57
C GLY A 330 -5.13 -20.40 1.39
N LEU A 331 -5.58 -19.55 2.32
CA LEU A 331 -6.86 -18.85 2.24
C LEU A 331 -6.67 -17.49 1.55
N THR A 332 -7.40 -17.28 0.46
CA THR A 332 -7.62 -15.94 -0.12
C THR A 332 -9.07 -15.55 0.10
N ALA A 333 -9.32 -14.37 0.68
CA ALA A 333 -10.68 -13.87 0.87
C ALA A 333 -10.77 -12.35 0.76
N VAL A 334 -11.91 -11.91 0.25
CA VAL A 334 -12.32 -10.50 0.21
C VAL A 334 -13.58 -10.35 1.05
N ILE A 335 -13.54 -9.43 2.02
CA ILE A 335 -14.63 -9.14 2.95
C ILE A 335 -15.09 -7.70 2.72
N SER A 336 -16.34 -7.49 2.40
CA SER A 336 -16.95 -6.17 2.23
C SER A 336 -18.18 -6.05 3.11
N VAL A 337 -18.21 -5.03 3.97
CA VAL A 337 -19.37 -4.71 4.80
C VAL A 337 -19.86 -3.31 4.48
N LYS A 338 -21.18 -3.11 4.56
CA LYS A 338 -21.80 -1.80 4.41
C LYS A 338 -22.34 -1.36 5.77
N VAL A 339 -21.73 -0.31 6.32
CA VAL A 339 -22.03 0.20 7.66
C VAL A 339 -22.54 1.63 7.54
N SER A 340 -23.69 1.94 8.12
CA SER A 340 -24.29 3.29 8.03
C SER A 340 -23.52 4.33 8.82
N GLU A 341 -22.94 3.96 9.96
CA GLU A 341 -22.14 4.84 10.83
C GLU A 341 -20.81 4.15 11.20
N PRO A 342 -19.85 4.04 10.26
CA PRO A 342 -18.60 3.37 10.55
C PRO A 342 -17.72 4.23 11.48
N GLN A 343 -17.16 3.59 12.48
CA GLN A 343 -16.23 4.19 13.45
C GLN A 343 -14.83 3.66 13.14
N PHE A 344 -13.94 4.51 12.69
CA PHE A 344 -12.57 4.14 12.38
C PHE A 344 -11.60 4.62 13.46
N GLU A 345 -10.54 3.85 13.68
CA GLU A 345 -9.41 4.30 14.48
C GLU A 345 -8.56 5.26 13.62
N GLY A 346 -8.80 6.57 13.78
CA GLY A 346 -8.06 7.63 13.09
C GLY A 346 -8.62 8.09 11.74
N GLN A 347 -8.05 9.19 11.24
CA GLN A 347 -8.50 9.88 10.03
C GLN A 347 -8.21 9.08 8.74
N THR A 348 -7.19 8.24 8.74
CA THR A 348 -6.80 7.42 7.58
C THR A 348 -7.72 6.23 7.32
N LYS A 349 -8.70 5.98 8.21
CA LYS A 349 -9.75 4.95 8.10
C LYS A 349 -9.21 3.52 7.91
N THR A 350 -8.03 3.23 8.43
CA THR A 350 -7.32 1.95 8.21
C THR A 350 -7.88 0.79 9.01
N LYS A 351 -8.61 1.06 10.13
CA LYS A 351 -9.13 0.03 11.03
C LYS A 351 -10.54 0.36 11.51
N LEU A 352 -11.46 -0.61 11.39
CA LEU A 352 -12.84 -0.48 11.85
C LEU A 352 -12.98 -0.83 13.33
N GLY A 353 -13.67 0.04 14.10
CA GLY A 353 -13.89 -0.10 15.54
C GLY A 353 -15.29 -0.61 15.96
N ASN A 354 -16.29 -0.57 15.10
CA ASN A 354 -17.67 -0.94 15.39
C ASN A 354 -17.79 -2.38 15.94
N SER A 355 -18.12 -2.56 17.21
CA SER A 355 -18.18 -3.88 17.86
C SER A 355 -19.30 -4.78 17.34
N GLU A 356 -20.46 -4.21 16.96
CA GLU A 356 -21.60 -4.92 16.39
C GLU A 356 -21.28 -5.63 15.07
N VAL A 357 -20.41 -5.06 14.26
CA VAL A 357 -20.02 -5.64 12.97
C VAL A 357 -19.33 -6.99 13.13
N MET A 358 -18.56 -7.18 14.22
CA MET A 358 -17.92 -8.47 14.50
C MET A 358 -18.93 -9.60 14.65
N GLY A 359 -20.03 -9.35 15.36
CA GLY A 359 -21.11 -10.32 15.56
C GLY A 359 -21.81 -10.66 14.24
N ALA A 360 -22.19 -9.66 13.48
CA ALA A 360 -22.88 -9.81 12.19
C ALA A 360 -22.05 -10.62 11.19
N VAL A 361 -20.76 -10.30 11.03
CA VAL A 361 -19.88 -11.05 10.13
C VAL A 361 -19.62 -12.48 10.62
N ASN A 362 -19.41 -12.68 11.92
CA ASN A 362 -19.21 -14.02 12.49
C ASN A 362 -20.43 -14.91 12.26
N GLN A 363 -21.64 -14.38 12.39
CA GLN A 363 -22.86 -15.12 12.13
C GLN A 363 -23.03 -15.42 10.64
N ALA A 364 -22.90 -14.42 9.77
CA ALA A 364 -23.06 -14.55 8.33
C ALA A 364 -22.11 -15.61 7.74
N VAL A 365 -20.82 -15.48 8.06
CA VAL A 365 -19.78 -16.41 7.57
C VAL A 365 -19.96 -17.79 8.21
N GLY A 366 -20.27 -17.85 9.51
CA GLY A 366 -20.46 -19.11 10.24
C GLY A 366 -21.56 -19.98 9.65
N GLU A 367 -22.73 -19.41 9.39
CA GLU A 367 -23.86 -20.12 8.79
C GLU A 367 -23.55 -20.57 7.36
N ALA A 368 -23.07 -19.68 6.51
CA ALA A 368 -22.83 -19.98 5.11
C ALA A 368 -21.69 -21.02 4.92
N LEU A 369 -20.60 -20.89 5.69
CA LEU A 369 -19.49 -21.83 5.59
C LEU A 369 -19.87 -23.22 6.12
N THR A 370 -20.70 -23.30 7.18
CA THR A 370 -21.23 -24.61 7.68
C THR A 370 -22.03 -25.29 6.58
N ASN A 371 -22.99 -24.61 5.96
CA ASN A 371 -23.78 -25.15 4.87
C ASN A 371 -22.90 -25.59 3.68
N TYR A 372 -21.94 -24.79 3.29
CA TYR A 372 -21.02 -25.11 2.21
C TYR A 372 -20.25 -26.44 2.47
N LEU A 373 -19.69 -26.59 3.66
CA LEU A 373 -18.91 -27.80 4.01
C LEU A 373 -19.76 -29.06 4.03
N GLU A 374 -21.04 -28.94 4.44
CA GLU A 374 -21.99 -30.05 4.42
C GLU A 374 -22.44 -30.43 3.00
N GLU A 375 -22.65 -29.41 2.14
CA GLU A 375 -23.07 -29.60 0.75
C GLU A 375 -21.94 -30.06 -0.18
N HIS A 376 -20.67 -29.74 0.16
CA HIS A 376 -19.50 -29.99 -0.67
C HIS A 376 -18.42 -30.83 0.07
N PRO A 377 -18.72 -32.09 0.47
CA PRO A 377 -17.81 -32.88 1.31
C PRO A 377 -16.47 -33.23 0.67
N LYS A 378 -16.36 -33.19 -0.66
CA LYS A 378 -15.06 -33.40 -1.37
C LYS A 378 -14.14 -32.22 -1.21
N GLU A 379 -14.65 -31.02 -1.45
CA GLU A 379 -13.95 -29.75 -1.30
C GLU A 379 -13.61 -29.52 0.18
N ALA A 380 -14.55 -29.79 1.09
CA ALA A 380 -14.34 -29.72 2.52
C ALA A 380 -13.17 -30.60 2.99
N LYS A 381 -13.08 -31.83 2.44
CA LYS A 381 -11.96 -32.74 2.72
C LYS A 381 -10.62 -32.14 2.24
N LEU A 382 -10.56 -31.56 1.03
CA LEU A 382 -9.34 -30.93 0.53
C LEU A 382 -8.87 -29.79 1.44
N ILE A 383 -9.82 -28.96 1.91
CA ILE A 383 -9.53 -27.88 2.86
C ILE A 383 -8.97 -28.45 4.17
N VAL A 384 -9.61 -29.48 4.75
CA VAL A 384 -9.17 -30.11 6.00
C VAL A 384 -7.79 -30.77 5.83
N ASP A 385 -7.54 -31.48 4.73
CA ASP A 385 -6.23 -32.08 4.45
C ASP A 385 -5.13 -30.99 4.35
N LYS A 386 -5.43 -29.83 3.75
CA LYS A 386 -4.51 -28.67 3.71
C LYS A 386 -4.26 -28.11 5.13
N VAL A 387 -5.28 -28.00 5.96
CA VAL A 387 -5.16 -27.53 7.36
C VAL A 387 -4.27 -28.48 8.19
N ILE A 388 -4.43 -29.78 8.03
CA ILE A 388 -3.59 -30.79 8.71
C ILE A 388 -2.13 -30.67 8.25
N LEU A 389 -1.90 -30.43 6.95
CA LEU A 389 -0.56 -30.19 6.41
C LEU A 389 0.07 -28.92 7.01
N ALA A 390 -0.71 -27.82 7.09
CA ALA A 390 -0.26 -26.56 7.69
C ALA A 390 0.12 -26.73 9.17
N ALA A 391 -0.73 -27.38 9.96
CA ALA A 391 -0.46 -27.68 11.37
C ALA A 391 0.80 -28.53 11.54
N THR A 392 0.99 -29.53 10.69
CA THR A 392 2.18 -30.40 10.70
C THR A 392 3.45 -29.58 10.40
N ALA A 393 3.38 -28.72 9.39
CA ALA A 393 4.49 -27.83 9.01
C ALA A 393 4.82 -26.85 10.13
N ARG A 394 3.82 -26.27 10.80
CA ARG A 394 3.99 -25.36 11.95
C ARG A 394 4.67 -26.05 13.13
N VAL A 395 4.25 -27.26 13.49
CA VAL A 395 4.87 -28.03 14.56
C VAL A 395 6.33 -28.36 14.22
N ALA A 396 6.62 -28.73 12.97
CA ALA A 396 7.99 -28.96 12.50
C ALA A 396 8.83 -27.69 12.59
N ALA A 397 8.31 -26.53 12.18
CA ALA A 397 9.01 -25.25 12.26
C ALA A 397 9.32 -24.85 13.71
N ARG A 398 8.37 -25.04 14.64
CA ARG A 398 8.60 -24.80 16.07
C ARG A 398 9.73 -25.66 16.60
N LYS A 399 9.74 -26.97 16.28
CA LYS A 399 10.78 -27.90 16.70
C LYS A 399 12.16 -27.54 16.12
N ALA A 400 12.21 -27.10 14.87
CA ALA A 400 13.44 -26.63 14.23
C ALA A 400 14.00 -25.41 14.98
N ARG A 401 13.18 -24.41 15.28
CA ARG A 401 13.57 -23.21 16.07
C ARG A 401 14.12 -23.59 17.46
N GLU A 402 13.42 -24.44 18.20
CA GLU A 402 13.86 -24.91 19.51
C GLU A 402 15.21 -25.63 19.42
N THR A 403 15.45 -26.37 18.34
CA THR A 403 16.73 -27.09 18.13
C THR A 403 17.88 -26.12 17.84
N VAL A 404 17.64 -25.07 17.04
CA VAL A 404 18.64 -24.02 16.76
C VAL A 404 18.97 -23.24 18.05
N GLN A 405 17.95 -22.89 18.83
CA GLN A 405 18.15 -22.21 20.12
C GLN A 405 18.94 -23.07 21.14
N ARG A 406 18.69 -24.40 21.17
CA ARG A 406 19.42 -25.33 22.05
C ARG A 406 20.86 -25.59 21.62
N LYS A 407 21.17 -25.51 20.31
CA LYS A 407 22.55 -25.68 19.80
C LYS A 407 23.47 -24.51 20.10
N ASN A 408 22.95 -23.35 20.51
CA ASN A 408 23.70 -22.15 20.86
C ASN A 408 23.47 -21.68 22.31
N PRO A 409 23.55 -22.54 23.36
CA PRO A 409 23.34 -22.10 24.75
C PRO A 409 24.49 -21.26 25.31
N MET A 410 25.67 -21.30 24.71
CA MET A 410 26.84 -20.51 25.13
C MET A 410 26.96 -19.15 24.39
N ALA A 411 26.27 -18.97 23.29
CA ALA A 411 26.12 -17.65 22.64
C ALA A 411 24.82 -17.01 23.15
N GLY A 412 24.77 -16.61 24.41
CA GLY A 412 23.59 -16.04 25.07
C GLY A 412 22.87 -14.99 24.21
N GLY A 413 21.96 -15.38 23.34
CA GLY A 413 21.24 -14.50 22.42
C GLY A 413 22.13 -13.68 21.49
N GLY A 414 23.33 -14.19 21.14
CA GLY A 414 24.38 -13.45 20.43
C GLY A 414 23.95 -13.06 19.02
N LEU A 415 24.34 -11.86 18.63
CA LEU A 415 24.17 -11.31 17.29
C LEU A 415 24.87 -12.18 16.24
N PRO A 416 24.41 -12.20 14.98
CA PRO A 416 25.06 -12.93 13.91
C PRO A 416 26.55 -12.58 13.81
N GLY A 417 27.44 -13.59 13.70
CA GLY A 417 28.88 -13.36 13.65
C GLY A 417 29.35 -12.49 12.48
N LYS A 418 28.51 -12.36 11.43
CA LYS A 418 28.77 -11.48 10.28
C LYS A 418 28.33 -10.03 10.51
N LEU A 419 27.48 -9.76 11.49
CA LEU A 419 26.97 -8.43 11.78
C LEU A 419 28.09 -7.55 12.34
N ALA A 420 28.37 -6.45 11.67
CA ALA A 420 29.14 -5.35 12.24
C ALA A 420 28.16 -4.36 12.88
N ASP A 421 27.88 -4.54 14.16
CA ASP A 421 26.90 -3.74 14.92
C ASP A 421 27.38 -2.32 15.19
N CYS A 422 26.43 -1.41 15.49
CA CYS A 422 26.71 -0.05 15.95
C CYS A 422 26.80 0.02 17.48
N SER A 423 27.33 1.12 17.99
CA SER A 423 27.50 1.31 19.44
C SER A 423 26.29 1.93 20.13
N SER A 424 25.46 2.72 19.43
CA SER A 424 24.21 3.26 19.96
C SER A 424 23.23 2.12 20.27
N ARG A 425 22.41 2.34 21.33
CA ARG A 425 21.34 1.44 21.76
C ARG A 425 19.96 2.10 21.61
N VAL A 426 19.90 3.29 21.02
CA VAL A 426 18.69 4.03 20.74
C VAL A 426 18.21 3.64 19.34
N PRO A 427 17.13 2.84 19.20
CA PRO A 427 16.74 2.28 17.90
C PRO A 427 16.45 3.34 16.84
N GLU A 428 15.91 4.50 17.26
CA GLU A 428 15.54 5.63 16.40
C GLU A 428 16.76 6.25 15.69
N GLU A 429 17.95 6.15 16.30
CA GLU A 429 19.22 6.63 15.75
C GLU A 429 19.93 5.57 14.92
N CYS A 430 19.54 4.29 15.09
CA CYS A 430 20.26 3.16 14.54
C CYS A 430 19.73 2.76 13.16
N GLU A 431 20.66 2.43 12.27
CA GLU A 431 20.41 2.00 10.90
C GLU A 431 21.08 0.66 10.63
N LEU A 432 20.38 -0.29 9.99
CA LEU A 432 20.92 -1.55 9.53
C LEU A 432 21.00 -1.56 8.00
N PHE A 433 22.19 -1.71 7.45
CA PHE A 433 22.39 -1.91 6.02
C PHE A 433 22.50 -3.40 5.72
N LEU A 434 21.58 -3.91 4.91
CA LEU A 434 21.61 -5.24 4.32
C LEU A 434 22.37 -5.14 3.00
N VAL A 435 23.62 -5.61 2.98
CA VAL A 435 24.56 -5.34 1.90
C VAL A 435 24.80 -6.59 1.07
N GLU A 436 24.72 -6.48 -0.24
CA GLU A 436 25.02 -7.56 -1.16
C GLU A 436 26.53 -7.90 -1.14
N GLY A 437 26.84 -9.13 -0.78
CA GLY A 437 28.19 -9.70 -0.84
C GLY A 437 29.16 -9.20 0.21
N ASP A 438 30.23 -10.00 0.40
CA ASP A 438 31.28 -9.71 1.39
C ASP A 438 32.20 -8.55 0.94
N SER A 439 32.35 -8.29 -0.37
CA SER A 439 33.19 -7.21 -0.91
C SER A 439 32.62 -5.84 -0.60
N ALA A 440 31.38 -5.57 -1.03
CA ALA A 440 30.69 -4.32 -0.72
C ALA A 440 30.47 -4.18 0.80
N GLY A 441 30.15 -5.28 1.49
CA GLY A 441 30.09 -5.34 2.95
C GLY A 441 31.39 -4.93 3.65
N GLY A 442 32.54 -5.26 3.07
CA GLY A 442 33.86 -4.83 3.57
C GLY A 442 34.08 -3.32 3.47
N SER A 443 33.78 -2.74 2.31
CA SER A 443 33.85 -1.29 2.08
C SER A 443 32.87 -0.55 2.99
N ALA A 444 31.62 -1.03 3.10
CA ALA A 444 30.59 -0.45 3.97
C ALA A 444 31.00 -0.48 5.45
N LYS A 445 31.58 -1.59 5.94
CA LYS A 445 32.09 -1.69 7.32
C LYS A 445 33.18 -0.68 7.63
N GLN A 446 34.01 -0.33 6.65
CA GLN A 446 35.08 0.67 6.81
C GLN A 446 34.54 2.10 6.72
N GLY A 447 33.61 2.37 5.80
CA GLY A 447 33.07 3.71 5.53
C GLY A 447 32.00 4.18 6.53
N ARG A 448 31.30 3.28 7.23
CA ARG A 448 30.14 3.58 8.07
C ARG A 448 30.39 4.47 9.28
N SER A 449 29.38 5.12 9.80
CA SER A 449 29.34 5.63 11.17
C SER A 449 29.24 4.45 12.16
N ARG A 450 30.29 4.19 12.91
CA ARG A 450 30.27 3.12 13.92
C ARG A 450 29.33 3.42 15.09
N ALA A 451 28.95 4.66 15.27
CA ALA A 451 28.03 5.06 16.33
C ALA A 451 26.60 4.56 16.06
N THR A 452 26.10 4.74 14.84
CA THR A 452 24.68 4.58 14.51
C THR A 452 24.40 3.58 13.39
N GLN A 453 25.42 3.15 12.61
CA GLN A 453 25.22 2.29 11.45
C GLN A 453 25.77 0.89 11.65
N ALA A 454 24.91 -0.11 11.45
CA ALA A 454 25.27 -1.54 11.44
C ALA A 454 25.28 -2.09 10.01
N ILE A 455 26.17 -3.05 9.73
CA ILE A 455 26.30 -3.69 8.41
C ILE A 455 26.12 -5.19 8.56
N LEU A 456 25.17 -5.74 7.80
CA LEU A 456 24.97 -7.18 7.64
C LEU A 456 25.20 -7.58 6.18
N PRO A 457 26.34 -8.15 5.82
CA PRO A 457 26.55 -8.66 4.46
C PRO A 457 25.76 -9.95 4.26
N LEU A 458 25.09 -10.04 3.12
CA LEU A 458 24.32 -11.21 2.70
C LEU A 458 25.12 -11.99 1.65
N ARG A 459 25.12 -13.32 1.74
CA ARG A 459 25.81 -14.19 0.77
C ARG A 459 24.92 -14.55 -0.39
N GLY A 460 24.92 -13.72 -1.42
CA GLY A 460 24.17 -13.94 -2.64
C GLY A 460 22.65 -13.89 -2.43
N LYS A 461 21.91 -14.61 -3.29
CA LYS A 461 20.45 -14.62 -3.29
C LYS A 461 19.91 -15.35 -2.06
N ILE A 462 19.13 -14.68 -1.25
CA ILE A 462 18.45 -15.28 -0.09
C ILE A 462 17.32 -16.20 -0.56
N LEU A 463 16.80 -17.01 0.37
CA LEU A 463 15.67 -17.90 0.09
C LEU A 463 14.46 -17.12 -0.43
N ASN A 464 13.89 -17.56 -1.55
CA ASN A 464 12.60 -17.06 -2.02
C ASN A 464 11.48 -17.61 -1.13
N VAL A 465 10.99 -16.78 -0.22
CA VAL A 465 9.98 -17.16 0.77
C VAL A 465 8.57 -17.27 0.17
N GLU A 466 8.33 -16.77 -1.04
CA GLU A 466 7.08 -16.98 -1.76
C GLU A 466 6.86 -18.46 -2.11
N LYS A 467 7.94 -19.16 -2.44
CA LYS A 467 7.93 -20.59 -2.82
C LYS A 467 8.21 -21.55 -1.66
N ALA A 468 8.58 -21.04 -0.51
CA ALA A 468 9.06 -21.85 0.59
C ALA A 468 8.04 -21.95 1.72
N MET A 469 7.87 -23.17 2.24
CA MET A 469 7.12 -23.35 3.48
C MET A 469 7.79 -22.59 4.62
N TRP A 470 6.97 -22.07 5.55
CA TRP A 470 7.39 -21.30 6.71
C TRP A 470 8.60 -21.87 7.48
N HIS A 471 8.63 -23.18 7.72
CA HIS A 471 9.75 -23.82 8.44
C HIS A 471 11.08 -23.72 7.67
N LYS A 472 11.07 -23.75 6.34
CA LYS A 472 12.27 -23.62 5.53
C LYS A 472 12.91 -22.23 5.61
N ALA A 473 12.09 -21.19 5.83
CA ALA A 473 12.62 -19.85 6.08
C ALA A 473 13.53 -19.82 7.31
N PHE A 474 13.18 -20.56 8.38
CA PHE A 474 14.00 -20.66 9.61
C PHE A 474 15.17 -21.67 9.50
N GLU A 475 15.24 -22.46 8.47
CA GLU A 475 16.42 -23.27 8.16
C GLU A 475 17.47 -22.48 7.37
N SER A 476 17.08 -21.35 6.75
CA SER A 476 17.98 -20.47 6.02
C SER A 476 18.81 -19.61 6.97
N ASP A 477 20.15 -19.76 6.90
CA ASP A 477 21.09 -18.99 7.72
C ASP A 477 20.94 -17.48 7.46
N GLU A 478 20.75 -17.06 6.20
CA GLU A 478 20.66 -15.63 5.86
C GLU A 478 19.37 -15.01 6.40
N VAL A 479 18.23 -15.71 6.31
CA VAL A 479 16.95 -15.26 6.89
C VAL A 479 17.07 -15.17 8.42
N ASN A 480 17.65 -16.18 9.07
CA ASN A 480 17.89 -16.18 10.51
C ASN A 480 18.82 -15.04 10.96
N ASN A 481 19.86 -14.76 10.19
CA ASN A 481 20.77 -13.64 10.47
C ASN A 481 20.04 -12.28 10.44
N ILE A 482 19.13 -12.09 9.46
CA ILE A 482 18.31 -10.88 9.38
C ILE A 482 17.38 -10.78 10.61
N ILE A 483 16.64 -11.85 10.94
CA ILE A 483 15.73 -11.88 12.09
C ILE A 483 16.46 -11.57 13.41
N GLN A 484 17.62 -12.21 13.62
CA GLN A 484 18.42 -12.00 14.82
C GLN A 484 19.00 -10.58 14.89
N ALA A 485 19.53 -10.07 13.78
CA ALA A 485 20.05 -8.71 13.70
C ALA A 485 18.98 -7.67 14.05
N LEU A 486 17.77 -7.83 13.51
CA LEU A 486 16.65 -6.94 13.76
C LEU A 486 16.08 -7.04 15.17
N GLY A 487 16.26 -8.16 15.87
CA GLY A 487 15.66 -8.41 17.18
C GLY A 487 14.17 -8.81 17.12
N ILE A 488 13.67 -9.18 15.94
CA ILE A 488 12.28 -9.60 15.72
C ILE A 488 12.01 -10.94 16.43
N ARG A 489 10.84 -11.04 17.03
CA ARG A 489 10.33 -12.24 17.68
C ARG A 489 8.98 -12.65 17.07
N PHE A 490 8.73 -13.94 17.00
CA PHE A 490 7.48 -14.50 16.51
C PHE A 490 6.66 -15.15 17.62
N GLY A 491 5.34 -15.05 17.53
CA GLY A 491 4.42 -15.69 18.47
C GLY A 491 4.57 -15.16 19.90
N VAL A 492 4.92 -13.90 20.05
CA VAL A 492 5.03 -13.19 21.35
C VAL A 492 3.96 -12.13 21.40
N GLN A 493 3.18 -12.14 22.47
CA GLN A 493 2.11 -11.16 22.71
C GLN A 493 2.69 -9.75 22.81
N LYS A 494 2.03 -8.80 22.15
CA LYS A 494 2.36 -7.37 22.28
C LYS A 494 1.96 -6.87 23.67
N GLU A 495 2.70 -5.91 24.20
CA GLU A 495 2.35 -5.31 25.49
C GLU A 495 0.96 -4.63 25.41
N GLY A 496 0.02 -5.10 26.22
CA GLY A 496 -1.35 -4.56 26.30
C GLY A 496 -2.41 -5.30 25.49
N GLU A 497 -2.06 -6.27 24.66
CA GLU A 497 -3.03 -7.12 23.94
C GLU A 497 -3.33 -8.41 24.72
N SER A 498 -4.62 -8.79 24.76
CA SER A 498 -5.08 -10.06 25.32
C SER A 498 -5.72 -10.89 24.23
N GLY A 499 -5.24 -12.13 24.02
CA GLY A 499 -5.77 -13.03 23.02
C GLY A 499 -4.81 -14.17 22.64
N GLU A 500 -5.26 -15.04 21.73
CA GLU A 500 -4.42 -16.10 21.16
C GLU A 500 -3.43 -15.44 20.16
N VAL A 501 -2.14 -15.66 20.37
CA VAL A 501 -1.08 -15.06 19.54
C VAL A 501 -0.82 -15.95 18.34
N ASP A 502 -0.88 -15.39 17.13
CA ASP A 502 -0.49 -16.09 15.91
C ASP A 502 1.02 -16.37 15.95
N SER A 503 1.41 -17.63 15.83
CA SER A 503 2.82 -18.05 15.90
C SER A 503 3.66 -17.52 14.74
N LYS A 504 3.02 -17.07 13.68
CA LYS A 504 3.63 -16.45 12.48
C LYS A 504 3.71 -14.92 12.60
N GLU A 505 2.99 -14.30 13.53
CA GLU A 505 3.00 -12.85 13.70
C GLU A 505 4.34 -12.38 14.26
N ALA A 506 4.95 -11.45 13.54
CA ALA A 506 6.19 -10.83 13.95
C ALA A 506 5.92 -9.69 14.95
N ASN A 507 6.57 -9.74 16.11
CA ASN A 507 6.58 -8.65 17.07
C ASN A 507 7.81 -7.79 16.82
N ILE A 508 7.60 -6.52 16.47
CA ILE A 508 8.65 -5.53 16.18
C ILE A 508 8.84 -4.49 17.30
N ASP A 509 8.14 -4.61 18.45
CA ASP A 509 8.26 -3.67 19.59
C ASP A 509 9.70 -3.52 20.10
N LYS A 510 10.56 -4.49 19.81
CA LYS A 510 11.98 -4.51 20.17
C LYS A 510 12.90 -4.42 18.94
N LEU A 511 12.40 -3.79 17.89
CA LEU A 511 13.21 -3.54 16.69
C LEU A 511 14.46 -2.74 17.08
N ARG A 512 15.62 -3.24 16.66
CA ARG A 512 16.92 -2.64 17.07
C ARG A 512 17.34 -1.47 16.20
N TYR A 513 16.78 -1.35 15.00
CA TYR A 513 17.11 -0.34 14.02
C TYR A 513 15.83 0.18 13.38
N HIS A 514 15.59 1.49 13.51
CA HIS A 514 14.41 2.12 12.90
C HIS A 514 14.61 2.49 11.42
N LYS A 515 15.81 2.27 10.87
CA LYS A 515 16.03 2.28 9.42
C LYS A 515 16.72 1.01 9.00
N ILE A 516 16.09 0.27 8.13
CA ILE A 516 16.60 -0.94 7.50
C ILE A 516 16.80 -0.61 6.02
N VAL A 517 18.04 -0.60 5.57
CA VAL A 517 18.40 -0.13 4.23
C VAL A 517 18.90 -1.30 3.40
N ILE A 518 18.18 -1.60 2.33
CA ILE A 518 18.63 -2.56 1.31
C ILE A 518 19.66 -1.87 0.44
N MET A 519 20.87 -2.41 0.39
CA MET A 519 21.98 -1.87 -0.38
C MET A 519 22.53 -2.98 -1.29
N ALA A 520 22.01 -3.02 -2.51
CA ALA A 520 22.32 -3.98 -3.56
C ALA A 520 22.97 -3.30 -4.76
N ASP A 521 23.67 -4.07 -5.58
CA ASP A 521 24.29 -3.59 -6.82
C ASP A 521 23.25 -3.10 -7.83
N ALA A 522 23.64 -2.20 -8.73
CA ALA A 522 22.73 -1.64 -9.74
C ALA A 522 22.48 -2.58 -10.93
N ASP A 523 22.94 -3.82 -10.87
CA ASP A 523 22.78 -4.83 -11.90
C ASP A 523 21.50 -5.69 -11.72
N VAL A 524 21.25 -6.61 -12.64
CA VAL A 524 20.08 -7.50 -12.61
C VAL A 524 20.06 -8.44 -11.41
N ASP A 525 21.22 -8.87 -10.92
CA ASP A 525 21.34 -9.75 -9.75
C ASP A 525 21.05 -9.00 -8.46
N GLY A 526 21.56 -7.76 -8.32
CA GLY A 526 21.26 -6.88 -7.19
C GLY A 526 19.78 -6.49 -7.12
N GLN A 527 19.16 -6.22 -8.27
CA GLN A 527 17.70 -5.99 -8.35
C GLN A 527 16.91 -7.21 -7.87
N HIS A 528 17.34 -8.41 -8.26
CA HIS A 528 16.72 -9.65 -7.80
C HIS A 528 16.91 -9.88 -6.29
N ILE A 529 18.10 -9.59 -5.73
CA ILE A 529 18.35 -9.68 -4.29
C ILE A 529 17.47 -8.69 -3.53
N ALA A 530 17.38 -7.45 -3.99
CA ALA A 530 16.48 -6.46 -3.40
C ALA A 530 15.02 -6.94 -3.41
N THR A 531 14.56 -7.53 -4.51
CA THR A 531 13.20 -8.09 -4.62
C THR A 531 12.99 -9.26 -3.65
N LEU A 532 13.96 -10.16 -3.49
CA LEU A 532 13.88 -11.26 -2.52
C LEU A 532 13.80 -10.75 -1.07
N ILE A 533 14.58 -9.71 -0.74
CA ILE A 533 14.52 -9.07 0.58
C ILE A 533 13.16 -8.41 0.78
N MET A 534 12.67 -7.64 -0.19
CA MET A 534 11.32 -7.04 -0.12
C MET A 534 10.23 -8.10 0.03
N THR A 535 10.33 -9.24 -0.68
CA THR A 535 9.41 -10.37 -0.53
C THR A 535 9.42 -10.91 0.90
N LEU A 536 10.61 -11.07 1.49
CA LEU A 536 10.75 -11.51 2.89
C LEU A 536 10.04 -10.54 3.85
N PHE A 537 10.29 -9.24 3.70
CA PHE A 537 9.66 -8.23 4.56
C PHE A 537 8.16 -8.16 4.33
N TYR A 538 7.70 -8.18 3.09
CA TYR A 538 6.28 -8.15 2.77
C TYR A 538 5.51 -9.34 3.35
N ARG A 539 6.07 -10.57 3.23
CA ARG A 539 5.40 -11.80 3.69
C ARG A 539 5.48 -12.04 5.18
N TYR A 540 6.62 -11.69 5.81
CA TYR A 540 6.87 -12.07 7.20
C TYR A 540 6.97 -10.91 8.19
N PHE A 541 7.26 -9.70 7.70
CA PHE A 541 7.42 -8.51 8.53
C PHE A 541 6.69 -7.29 7.96
N PRO A 542 5.41 -7.41 7.53
CA PRO A 542 4.69 -6.29 6.90
C PRO A 542 4.62 -5.05 7.79
N GLN A 543 4.67 -5.20 9.11
CA GLN A 543 4.69 -4.09 10.07
C GLN A 543 5.92 -3.20 9.87
N VAL A 544 7.09 -3.77 9.53
CA VAL A 544 8.33 -3.01 9.26
C VAL A 544 8.13 -2.05 8.09
N ILE A 545 7.38 -2.47 7.06
CA ILE A 545 7.06 -1.62 5.91
C ILE A 545 6.00 -0.57 6.29
N ARG A 546 4.94 -0.98 6.99
CA ARG A 546 3.83 -0.10 7.40
C ARG A 546 4.27 1.02 8.34
N GLU A 547 5.25 0.74 9.20
CA GLU A 547 5.83 1.70 10.15
C GLU A 547 7.00 2.50 9.55
N ASN A 548 7.21 2.41 8.21
CA ASN A 548 8.19 3.17 7.46
C ASN A 548 9.66 2.92 7.88
N HIS A 549 9.99 1.68 8.20
CA HIS A 549 11.35 1.30 8.60
C HIS A 549 12.20 0.72 7.46
N LEU A 550 11.62 0.37 6.29
CA LEU A 550 12.33 -0.26 5.18
C LEU A 550 12.65 0.75 4.07
N TYR A 551 13.92 0.78 3.66
CA TYR A 551 14.42 1.69 2.64
C TYR A 551 15.29 0.96 1.61
N ILE A 552 15.41 1.52 0.42
CA ILE A 552 16.37 1.12 -0.62
C ILE A 552 17.38 2.24 -0.77
N ALA A 553 18.67 1.91 -0.69
CA ALA A 553 19.75 2.84 -1.00
C ALA A 553 19.80 3.12 -2.51
N MET A 554 20.00 4.38 -2.87
CA MET A 554 20.13 4.84 -4.24
C MET A 554 21.57 5.32 -4.46
N PRO A 555 22.53 4.41 -4.78
CA PRO A 555 23.89 4.82 -5.11
C PRO A 555 23.95 5.55 -6.46
N PRO A 556 24.96 6.42 -6.71
CA PRO A 556 25.13 7.05 -8.00
C PRO A 556 25.53 6.02 -9.07
N LEU A 557 25.04 6.25 -10.29
CA LEU A 557 25.39 5.43 -11.46
C LEU A 557 26.72 5.86 -12.10
N TYR A 558 27.06 7.15 -12.00
CA TYR A 558 28.23 7.72 -12.65
C TYR A 558 29.04 8.60 -11.71
N ARG A 559 30.35 8.60 -11.93
CA ARG A 559 31.29 9.62 -11.43
C ARG A 559 31.83 10.38 -12.62
N CYS A 560 31.49 11.66 -12.68
CA CYS A 560 31.90 12.57 -13.73
C CYS A 560 33.03 13.48 -13.23
N ARG A 561 34.11 13.62 -14.00
CA ARG A 561 35.26 14.46 -13.60
C ARG A 561 35.80 15.25 -14.78
N LYS A 562 36.05 16.53 -14.55
CA LYS A 562 36.77 17.42 -15.44
C LYS A 562 37.80 18.26 -14.68
N GLY A 563 39.06 17.89 -14.78
CA GLY A 563 40.14 18.55 -14.03
C GLY A 563 39.94 18.42 -12.51
N LYS A 564 39.62 19.56 -11.85
CA LYS A 564 39.37 19.60 -10.39
C LYS A 564 37.89 19.44 -10.02
N VAL A 565 36.99 19.56 -11.00
CA VAL A 565 35.55 19.39 -10.77
C VAL A 565 35.20 17.90 -10.83
N GLU A 566 34.54 17.43 -9.79
CA GLU A 566 34.08 16.06 -9.67
C GLU A 566 32.66 16.06 -9.13
N GLU A 567 31.78 15.28 -9.75
CA GLU A 567 30.38 15.17 -9.38
C GLU A 567 29.89 13.71 -9.55
N TYR A 568 29.00 13.29 -8.66
CA TYR A 568 28.32 12.00 -8.73
C TYR A 568 26.93 12.20 -9.32
N CYS A 569 26.63 11.47 -10.41
CA CYS A 569 25.36 11.55 -11.11
C CYS A 569 24.55 10.27 -10.89
N TYR A 570 23.28 10.43 -10.54
CA TYR A 570 22.39 9.35 -10.17
C TYR A 570 21.55 8.83 -11.33
N ASN A 571 21.52 9.57 -12.44
CA ASN A 571 20.82 9.20 -13.67
C ASN A 571 21.54 9.77 -14.90
N ASP A 572 21.09 9.33 -16.09
CA ASP A 572 21.67 9.79 -17.36
C ASP A 572 21.48 11.27 -17.59
N ARG A 573 20.38 11.85 -17.15
CA ARG A 573 20.10 13.27 -17.31
C ARG A 573 21.14 14.12 -16.56
N GLU A 574 21.45 13.80 -15.32
CA GLU A 574 22.48 14.51 -14.54
C GLU A 574 23.86 14.37 -15.17
N LYS A 575 24.19 13.17 -15.70
CA LYS A 575 25.41 12.94 -16.47
C LYS A 575 25.48 13.84 -17.69
N ASP A 576 24.39 13.93 -18.46
CA ASP A 576 24.32 14.73 -19.68
C ASP A 576 24.36 16.24 -19.37
N GLU A 577 23.74 16.67 -18.28
CA GLU A 577 23.85 18.05 -17.77
C GLU A 577 25.30 18.40 -17.39
N PHE A 578 26.02 17.50 -16.72
CA PHE A 578 27.44 17.68 -16.41
C PHE A 578 28.29 17.79 -17.69
N ILE A 579 28.03 16.93 -18.70
CA ILE A 579 28.72 16.96 -19.99
C ILE A 579 28.44 18.28 -20.71
N ALA A 580 27.19 18.73 -20.69
CA ALA A 580 26.82 20.02 -21.32
C ALA A 580 27.49 21.22 -20.65
N GLN A 581 27.66 21.19 -19.32
CA GLN A 581 28.22 22.29 -18.55
C GLN A 581 29.75 22.33 -18.61
N TYR A 582 30.42 21.18 -18.52
CA TYR A 582 31.89 21.12 -18.37
C TYR A 582 32.61 20.45 -19.55
N GLY A 583 31.88 19.80 -20.44
CA GLY A 583 32.43 19.08 -21.57
C GLY A 583 32.86 19.98 -22.71
N ASP A 584 33.62 19.44 -23.66
CA ASP A 584 33.94 20.08 -24.93
C ASP A 584 32.87 19.69 -25.95
N PRO A 585 32.08 20.63 -26.47
CA PRO A 585 30.99 20.34 -27.42
C PRO A 585 31.42 19.53 -28.65
N THR A 586 32.73 19.61 -29.03
CA THR A 586 33.27 18.89 -30.19
C THR A 586 33.66 17.44 -29.90
N LYS A 587 33.80 17.07 -28.63
CA LYS A 587 34.29 15.78 -28.17
C LYS A 587 33.25 15.00 -27.36
N GLY A 588 32.13 15.64 -26.99
CA GLY A 588 31.07 15.02 -26.21
C GLY A 588 31.56 14.37 -24.92
N GLU A 589 31.13 13.14 -24.65
CA GLU A 589 31.53 12.37 -23.45
C GLU A 589 33.04 12.16 -23.34
N ASN A 590 33.77 12.07 -24.45
CA ASN A 590 35.23 11.91 -24.45
C ASN A 590 35.99 13.13 -23.93
N SER A 591 35.30 14.23 -23.64
CA SER A 591 35.90 15.44 -23.08
C SER A 591 36.06 15.42 -21.57
N ILE A 592 35.43 14.47 -20.89
CA ILE A 592 35.41 14.28 -19.44
C ILE A 592 35.93 12.88 -19.07
N THR A 593 36.32 12.70 -17.80
CA THR A 593 36.58 11.37 -17.25
C THR A 593 35.27 10.85 -16.67
N LEU A 594 34.67 9.85 -17.32
CA LEU A 594 33.45 9.20 -16.90
C LEU A 594 33.77 7.83 -16.34
N GLN A 595 33.36 7.56 -15.12
CA GLN A 595 33.39 6.21 -14.50
C GLN A 595 31.94 5.81 -14.25
N ARG A 596 31.50 4.71 -14.85
CA ARG A 596 30.23 4.07 -14.54
C ARG A 596 30.42 3.03 -13.46
N TYR A 597 29.60 3.07 -12.41
CA TYR A 597 29.58 2.06 -11.37
C TYR A 597 28.60 0.96 -11.74
N LYS A 598 29.09 -0.29 -11.80
CA LYS A 598 28.24 -1.47 -12.02
C LYS A 598 27.87 -2.16 -10.70
N GLY A 599 28.65 -1.93 -9.65
CA GLY A 599 28.39 -2.50 -8.34
C GLY A 599 29.04 -1.68 -7.21
N LEU A 600 28.50 -1.82 -6.02
CA LEU A 600 28.97 -1.17 -4.78
C LEU A 600 30.40 -1.57 -4.41
N GLY A 601 30.82 -2.76 -4.83
CA GLY A 601 32.18 -3.26 -4.62
C GLY A 601 33.27 -2.48 -5.38
N GLU A 602 32.89 -1.65 -6.38
CA GLU A 602 33.78 -0.77 -7.12
C GLU A 602 34.07 0.55 -6.39
N MET A 603 33.26 0.88 -5.36
CA MET A 603 33.45 2.06 -4.54
C MET A 603 34.39 1.78 -3.38
N ASN A 604 35.33 2.70 -3.16
CA ASN A 604 36.11 2.68 -1.95
C ASN A 604 35.26 3.15 -0.74
N PRO A 605 35.71 2.91 0.52
CA PRO A 605 34.93 3.25 1.71
C PRO A 605 34.50 4.73 1.80
N THR A 606 35.35 5.65 1.35
CA THR A 606 35.03 7.09 1.38
C THR A 606 33.96 7.43 0.36
N GLN A 607 34.08 6.92 -0.86
CA GLN A 607 33.07 7.13 -1.91
C GLN A 607 31.71 6.58 -1.49
N LEU A 608 31.69 5.36 -0.91
CA LEU A 608 30.45 4.74 -0.44
C LEU A 608 29.82 5.53 0.71
N TRP A 609 30.63 6.09 1.60
CA TRP A 609 30.16 6.99 2.65
C TRP A 609 29.55 8.26 2.04
N ASP A 610 30.30 8.99 1.24
CA ASP A 610 29.92 10.31 0.73
C ASP A 610 28.65 10.27 -0.14
N THR A 611 28.40 9.17 -0.84
CA THR A 611 27.31 9.06 -1.81
C THR A 611 26.09 8.26 -1.32
N THR A 612 26.29 7.27 -0.44
CA THR A 612 25.26 6.25 -0.18
C THR A 612 24.95 6.07 1.30
N MET A 613 25.90 6.34 2.21
CA MET A 613 25.73 6.04 3.63
C MET A 613 25.62 7.28 4.52
N ASN A 614 26.19 8.41 4.11
CA ASN A 614 26.15 9.64 4.90
C ASN A 614 24.73 10.21 4.96
N PRO A 615 24.11 10.37 6.14
CA PRO A 615 22.76 10.90 6.29
C PRO A 615 22.50 12.26 5.65
N GLU A 616 23.56 13.09 5.50
CA GLU A 616 23.45 14.44 4.94
C GLU A 616 23.41 14.49 3.40
N THR A 617 23.98 13.47 2.73
CA THR A 617 24.20 13.51 1.27
C THR A 617 23.54 12.37 0.51
N ARG A 618 23.23 11.26 1.18
CA ARG A 618 22.67 10.07 0.57
C ARG A 618 21.23 10.25 0.11
N MET A 619 20.82 9.46 -0.89
CA MET A 619 19.44 9.29 -1.27
C MET A 619 18.94 7.90 -0.83
N LEU A 620 17.80 7.88 -0.13
CA LEU A 620 17.09 6.66 0.26
C LEU A 620 15.66 6.71 -0.28
N LYS A 621 15.21 5.61 -0.89
CA LYS A 621 13.83 5.43 -1.30
C LYS A 621 13.09 4.64 -0.22
N LEU A 622 12.06 5.24 0.38
CA LEU A 622 11.18 4.54 1.32
C LEU A 622 10.36 3.47 0.58
N VAL A 623 10.28 2.28 1.16
CA VAL A 623 9.41 1.21 0.66
C VAL A 623 8.05 1.35 1.34
N THR A 624 6.99 1.52 0.55
CA THR A 624 5.61 1.65 1.04
C THR A 624 4.70 0.61 0.39
N ILE A 625 3.62 0.27 1.08
CA ILE A 625 2.52 -0.52 0.53
C ILE A 625 1.35 0.44 0.33
N GLU A 626 1.09 0.83 -0.90
CA GLU A 626 -0.02 1.73 -1.24
C GLU A 626 -1.32 0.97 -1.42
N ASN A 627 -1.26 -0.15 -2.11
CA ASN A 627 -2.37 -1.09 -2.30
C ASN A 627 -1.89 -2.51 -1.96
N ALA A 628 -2.42 -3.08 -0.86
CA ALA A 628 -2.02 -4.40 -0.39
C ALA A 628 -2.42 -5.52 -1.37
N ALA A 629 -3.56 -5.35 -2.07
CA ALA A 629 -4.05 -6.30 -3.04
C ALA A 629 -3.14 -6.38 -4.27
N GLU A 630 -2.75 -5.22 -4.79
CA GLU A 630 -1.82 -5.13 -5.92
C GLU A 630 -0.42 -5.60 -5.55
N ALA A 631 0.09 -5.22 -4.37
CA ALA A 631 1.38 -5.69 -3.88
C ALA A 631 1.42 -7.22 -3.78
N ASP A 632 0.36 -7.86 -3.26
CA ASP A 632 0.25 -9.31 -3.20
C ASP A 632 0.28 -9.94 -4.58
N HIS A 633 -0.50 -9.40 -5.53
CA HIS A 633 -0.54 -9.86 -6.91
C HIS A 633 0.85 -9.77 -7.58
N VAL A 634 1.53 -8.63 -7.45
CA VAL A 634 2.86 -8.41 -8.03
C VAL A 634 3.91 -9.35 -7.42
N PHE A 635 3.94 -9.51 -6.09
CA PHE A 635 4.87 -10.46 -5.46
C PHE A 635 4.59 -11.90 -5.87
N SER A 636 3.34 -12.33 -5.92
CA SER A 636 2.98 -13.68 -6.38
C SER A 636 3.33 -13.91 -7.84
N MET A 637 3.12 -12.92 -8.70
CA MET A 637 3.47 -12.99 -10.12
C MET A 637 4.99 -13.04 -10.34
N LEU A 638 5.74 -12.12 -9.72
CA LEU A 638 7.20 -12.04 -9.92
C LEU A 638 7.96 -13.16 -9.24
N MET A 639 7.54 -13.59 -8.04
CA MET A 639 8.27 -14.49 -7.17
C MET A 639 7.62 -15.85 -7.02
N GLY A 640 6.40 -16.06 -7.50
CA GLY A 640 5.65 -17.32 -7.49
C GLY A 640 6.19 -18.38 -8.45
N ASP A 641 5.56 -19.55 -8.47
CA ASP A 641 6.01 -20.71 -9.26
C ASP A 641 5.72 -20.58 -10.76
N ASP A 642 4.62 -19.88 -11.12
CA ASP A 642 4.20 -19.76 -12.50
C ASP A 642 5.12 -18.84 -13.30
N VAL A 643 5.57 -19.36 -14.44
CA VAL A 643 6.53 -18.65 -15.32
C VAL A 643 5.82 -17.78 -16.35
N GLU A 644 4.68 -18.23 -16.87
CA GLU A 644 3.96 -17.59 -17.98
C GLU A 644 3.49 -16.16 -17.62
N PRO A 645 2.83 -15.89 -16.48
CA PRO A 645 2.42 -14.54 -16.10
C PRO A 645 3.61 -13.59 -15.92
N ARG A 646 4.73 -14.10 -15.41
CA ARG A 646 5.98 -13.34 -15.27
C ARG A 646 6.57 -12.97 -16.61
N ARG A 647 6.56 -13.88 -17.58
CA ARG A 647 7.00 -13.63 -18.96
C ARG A 647 6.15 -12.54 -19.59
N ASP A 648 4.84 -12.69 -19.53
CA ASP A 648 3.89 -11.71 -20.08
C ASP A 648 4.07 -10.32 -19.47
N PHE A 649 4.33 -10.25 -18.17
CA PHE A 649 4.63 -8.99 -17.50
C PHE A 649 5.91 -8.36 -18.04
N ILE A 650 6.99 -9.15 -18.18
CA ILE A 650 8.27 -8.68 -18.71
C ILE A 650 8.10 -8.19 -20.15
N GLU A 651 7.39 -8.94 -21.00
CA GLU A 651 7.17 -8.57 -22.40
C GLU A 651 6.38 -7.25 -22.52
N ARG A 652 5.31 -7.08 -21.75
CA ARG A 652 4.50 -5.85 -21.75
C ARG A 652 5.26 -4.63 -21.25
N ASN A 653 6.15 -4.82 -20.29
CA ASN A 653 6.88 -3.72 -19.64
C ASN A 653 8.31 -3.55 -20.18
N ALA A 654 8.74 -4.35 -21.14
CA ALA A 654 10.11 -4.30 -21.70
C ALA A 654 10.51 -2.91 -22.22
N LYS A 655 9.55 -2.17 -22.78
CA LYS A 655 9.76 -0.80 -23.30
C LYS A 655 10.11 0.22 -22.21
N TYR A 656 9.77 -0.06 -20.95
CA TYR A 656 10.07 0.83 -19.81
C TYR A 656 11.34 0.40 -19.07
N ALA A 657 11.90 -0.76 -19.40
CA ALA A 657 13.08 -1.28 -18.73
C ALA A 657 14.34 -0.61 -19.30
N THR A 658 15.11 0.01 -18.41
CA THR A 658 16.47 0.46 -18.72
C THR A 658 17.38 -0.76 -18.53
N ILE A 659 17.63 -1.49 -19.61
CA ILE A 659 18.48 -2.68 -19.60
C ILE A 659 19.89 -2.27 -19.99
N ASP A 660 20.84 -2.58 -19.14
CA ASP A 660 22.26 -2.51 -19.45
C ASP A 660 22.63 -3.81 -20.19
N ALA A 661 22.66 -3.78 -21.52
CA ALA A 661 23.00 -4.90 -22.38
C ALA A 661 24.51 -4.95 -22.70
#